data_4a88824589c2636075635f51bd9a3eb9
#
_entry.id   4a88824589c2636075635f51bd9a3eb9
#
_cell.length_a   1.000
_cell.length_b   1.000
_cell.length_c   1.000
_cell.angle_alpha   90.00
_cell.angle_beta   90.00
_cell.angle_gamma   90.00
#
_symmetry.space_group_name_H-M   'P 1'
#
loop_
_entity.id
_entity.type
_entity.pdbx_description
1 polymer ?
#
loop_
_entity_poly.entity_id
_entity_poly.type
_entity_poly.pdbx_seq_one_letter_code
_entity_poly.pdbx_strand_id
1 'polypeptide(L)'
;MQVPDRFSRLSRSLVSTWLAASLALVFAVALGGCADDADRIASFMKSGEDYVEKEKFDEAVIEFKNVLQIDPEHPGAHEALSLAYLQTEKPREAYWEMSETVRLDPKNVEARLRYGTVSAAIGEHDVALEQAEAVLAIDPESAPAFILRAQGREAKEDFEGAEADFRSAIEADPQGPAYRFLYSGFLERRGRFEDAERVLRELIEVEESYLAYSSLVRLVARTKNRDDEAEALLRKTVELAAQAPVEEPKRDPKEKAGTSTSLVTNFLREEAVQNAYLLLSTFHYTRGRFDEAIRDLEQGVSESASKIELIYQMARLNRLEGRLDEEAALIRRATEEAPDSLGAQLVLSLYLGQQGDLDGALAAAERAVAIDPKNRGAELRVAELLADIGYKRQDEASMKKAREMVDAILEKEPDSPEARFVDAKLKLTQNDLAGAKSSLEIVLQAKPDWAQAHFVLGSTLVASGEFARARVELARAVELDPQLLDARKLLARVHAQLGEHEFAIEQGRAYLAQRPDDGEVRIVVGQSLIRVGRSQEAYEEVEKIPEEKRDAAAQFALGRLDLAFGRVEQGKARLLKADALAPGNAQVLRSLLAVDREQGKLAESAARIDRAAQANPSDSQLAELQGEVALLRGETESGRKALSRAIELDGRNVTAQLTLAELAQREGKPEEMIGILERAAESVPESADLQYRLAVVYEQNDRRADAITAYEKAIKLNNDLAMAKNNLAYLMAESGGDLDRALELAQQAKEQMPDDGNAADTLGWVMLKRGVPSAAIGYLEEARGRFPQDAHEVQGIVRNHLAEAYEKNQEPDKAITESRKSIEFGASMVAAAKKRGVTLEEPSWSVEARQRIERLGAQG
;
A
#
# COMPACT_ATOMS: atom_id res chain seq x y z
N MET A 1 19.30 -33.96 -39.99
CA MET A 1 18.49 -34.43 -41.11
C MET A 1 18.44 -33.33 -42.15
N GLN A 2 19.00 -33.60 -43.25
CA GLN A 2 19.30 -32.87 -44.46
C GLN A 2 18.26 -31.86 -44.94
N VAL A 3 18.73 -30.63 -45.21
CA VAL A 3 18.06 -29.64 -46.08
C VAL A 3 18.59 -29.86 -47.51
N PRO A 4 17.77 -29.91 -48.55
CA PRO A 4 18.27 -30.11 -49.91
C PRO A 4 18.67 -28.79 -50.58
N ASP A 5 19.82 -28.89 -51.18
CA ASP A 5 20.49 -27.92 -52.08
C ASP A 5 19.71 -27.84 -53.41
N ARG A 6 19.21 -26.64 -53.78
CA ARG A 6 18.84 -26.28 -55.14
C ARG A 6 18.90 -24.76 -55.34
N PHE A 7 20.05 -24.24 -55.68
CA PHE A 7 20.22 -23.04 -56.55
C PHE A 7 21.70 -22.93 -56.96
N SER A 8 22.14 -23.75 -57.86
CA SER A 8 23.38 -23.54 -58.60
C SER A 8 23.09 -23.77 -60.09
N ARG A 9 22.95 -22.70 -60.82
CA ARG A 9 23.20 -22.57 -62.27
C ARG A 9 22.32 -21.48 -62.87
N LEU A 10 22.74 -20.25 -62.83
CA LEU A 10 22.41 -19.21 -63.84
C LEU A 10 23.12 -17.91 -63.45
N SER A 11 23.95 -17.43 -64.30
CA SER A 11 24.59 -16.09 -64.37
C SER A 11 26.11 -16.01 -64.11
N ARG A 12 26.89 -16.75 -64.84
CA ARG A 12 28.30 -16.36 -65.03
C ARG A 12 28.57 -15.41 -66.22
N SER A 13 27.52 -14.89 -66.88
CA SER A 13 27.67 -14.01 -68.03
C SER A 13 27.18 -12.54 -67.81
N LEU A 14 26.62 -12.19 -66.65
CA LEU A 14 26.18 -10.84 -66.34
C LEU A 14 27.11 -10.10 -65.36
N VAL A 15 28.01 -10.81 -64.67
CA VAL A 15 28.90 -10.18 -63.69
C VAL A 15 30.15 -9.53 -64.33
N SER A 16 30.55 -9.99 -65.53
CA SER A 16 31.75 -9.45 -66.20
C SER A 16 31.54 -8.11 -66.91
N THR A 17 30.31 -7.75 -67.29
CA THR A 17 29.99 -6.47 -67.92
C THR A 17 29.69 -5.36 -66.91
N TRP A 18 29.23 -5.71 -65.67
CA TRP A 18 29.01 -4.72 -64.62
C TRP A 18 30.30 -4.37 -63.86
N LEU A 19 31.26 -5.24 -63.74
CA LEU A 19 32.56 -4.96 -63.12
C LEU A 19 33.44 -4.02 -64.00
N ALA A 20 33.38 -4.10 -65.33
CA ALA A 20 34.11 -3.19 -66.21
C ALA A 20 33.47 -1.79 -66.28
N ALA A 21 32.17 -1.68 -66.18
CA ALA A 21 31.50 -0.39 -66.12
C ALA A 21 31.63 0.28 -64.71
N SER A 22 31.69 -0.53 -63.63
CA SER A 22 31.94 0.01 -62.29
C SER A 22 33.37 0.51 -62.08
N LEU A 23 34.40 -0.15 -62.69
CA LEU A 23 35.79 0.30 -62.62
C LEU A 23 36.04 1.57 -63.45
N ALA A 24 35.35 1.75 -64.57
CA ALA A 24 35.49 2.97 -65.40
C ALA A 24 34.76 4.16 -64.75
N LEU A 25 33.70 3.95 -63.95
CA LEU A 25 33.01 4.98 -63.18
C LEU A 25 33.82 5.39 -61.94
N VAL A 26 34.53 4.47 -61.31
CA VAL A 26 35.39 4.75 -60.14
C VAL A 26 36.66 5.49 -60.54
N PHE A 27 37.20 5.31 -61.78
CA PHE A 27 38.43 6.03 -62.28
C PHE A 27 38.06 7.40 -62.84
N ALA A 28 36.87 7.68 -63.31
CA ALA A 28 36.42 8.99 -63.70
C ALA A 28 36.04 9.94 -62.55
N VAL A 29 35.71 9.38 -61.38
CA VAL A 29 35.41 10.15 -60.15
C VAL A 29 36.70 10.48 -59.36
N ALA A 30 37.86 9.85 -59.67
CA ALA A 30 39.11 10.04 -58.92
C ALA A 30 40.00 11.15 -59.41
N LEU A 31 39.68 11.84 -60.49
CA LEU A 31 40.51 12.92 -61.09
C LEU A 31 39.78 14.29 -61.22
N GLY A 32 38.56 14.41 -60.83
CA GLY A 32 37.80 15.68 -60.77
C GLY A 32 37.34 16.07 -59.37
N GLY A 33 37.62 15.25 -58.32
CA GLY A 33 36.90 15.26 -57.07
C GLY A 33 37.33 16.20 -55.96
N CYS A 34 38.54 16.71 -55.93
CA CYS A 34 39.01 17.52 -54.79
C CYS A 34 38.50 18.98 -54.73
N ALA A 35 38.11 19.57 -55.85
CA ALA A 35 37.53 20.91 -55.85
C ALA A 35 36.04 20.88 -55.65
N ASP A 36 35.36 19.80 -56.09
CA ASP A 36 33.94 19.59 -55.95
C ASP A 36 33.53 19.18 -54.49
N ASP A 37 34.39 18.42 -53.80
CA ASP A 37 34.11 17.97 -52.43
C ASP A 37 34.26 19.10 -51.40
N ALA A 38 35.23 20.03 -51.58
CA ALA A 38 35.37 21.21 -50.72
C ALA A 38 34.17 22.17 -50.85
N ASP A 39 33.68 22.38 -52.08
CA ASP A 39 32.51 23.19 -52.32
C ASP A 39 31.21 22.57 -51.76
N ARG A 40 31.09 21.22 -51.81
CA ARG A 40 29.98 20.47 -51.23
C ARG A 40 30.01 20.52 -49.70
N ILE A 41 31.18 20.34 -49.09
CA ILE A 41 31.36 20.48 -47.63
C ILE A 41 30.93 21.87 -47.18
N ALA A 42 31.46 22.94 -47.86
CA ALA A 42 31.07 24.31 -47.53
C ALA A 42 29.59 24.59 -47.71
N SER A 43 28.97 23.98 -48.74
CA SER A 43 27.51 24.10 -48.95
C SER A 43 26.68 23.41 -47.84
N PHE A 44 27.04 22.18 -47.44
CA PHE A 44 26.34 21.45 -46.37
C PHE A 44 26.57 22.11 -45.01
N MET A 45 27.79 22.58 -44.71
CA MET A 45 28.06 23.34 -43.49
C MET A 45 27.17 24.56 -43.38
N LYS A 46 27.14 25.36 -44.44
CA LYS A 46 26.28 26.56 -44.49
C LYS A 46 24.80 26.23 -44.37
N SER A 47 24.32 25.18 -45.06
CA SER A 47 22.92 24.75 -44.97
C SER A 47 22.57 24.29 -43.54
N GLY A 48 23.47 23.56 -42.89
CA GLY A 48 23.32 23.16 -41.50
C GLY A 48 23.26 24.34 -40.54
N GLU A 49 24.15 25.33 -40.69
CA GLU A 49 24.14 26.58 -39.93
C GLU A 49 22.86 27.38 -40.16
N ASP A 50 22.39 27.51 -41.43
CA ASP A 50 21.12 28.15 -41.78
C ASP A 50 19.90 27.45 -41.14
N TYR A 51 19.97 26.11 -40.94
CA TYR A 51 18.93 25.36 -40.18
C TYR A 51 19.05 25.60 -38.69
N VAL A 52 20.24 25.67 -38.12
CA VAL A 52 20.42 26.01 -36.68
C VAL A 52 19.87 27.41 -36.40
N GLU A 53 20.13 28.41 -37.26
CA GLU A 53 19.57 29.77 -37.13
C GLU A 53 18.02 29.81 -37.19
N LYS A 54 17.41 28.81 -37.82
CA LYS A 54 15.94 28.64 -37.89
C LYS A 54 15.39 27.68 -36.86
N GLU A 55 16.19 27.26 -35.89
CA GLU A 55 15.85 26.30 -34.84
C GLU A 55 15.39 24.93 -35.38
N LYS A 56 15.78 24.57 -36.60
CA LYS A 56 15.49 23.29 -37.25
C LYS A 56 16.62 22.30 -37.02
N PHE A 57 16.77 21.87 -35.78
CA PHE A 57 17.95 21.11 -35.36
C PHE A 57 18.03 19.72 -35.98
N ASP A 58 16.91 19.04 -36.22
CA ASP A 58 16.90 17.71 -36.84
C ASP A 58 17.36 17.80 -38.31
N GLU A 59 16.98 18.85 -39.06
CA GLU A 59 17.44 19.11 -40.41
C GLU A 59 18.94 19.49 -40.41
N ALA A 60 19.37 20.28 -39.40
CA ALA A 60 20.81 20.60 -39.26
C ALA A 60 21.65 19.35 -39.03
N VAL A 61 21.18 18.40 -38.21
CA VAL A 61 21.83 17.08 -37.97
C VAL A 61 22.06 16.34 -39.30
N ILE A 62 21.11 16.38 -40.22
CA ILE A 62 21.24 15.71 -41.52
C ILE A 62 22.35 16.36 -42.36
N GLU A 63 22.39 17.69 -42.42
CA GLU A 63 23.38 18.42 -43.21
C GLU A 63 24.79 18.24 -42.65
N PHE A 64 25.01 18.33 -41.35
CA PHE A 64 26.30 18.08 -40.74
C PHE A 64 26.75 16.63 -40.92
N LYS A 65 25.87 15.66 -40.90
CA LYS A 65 26.16 14.27 -41.24
C LYS A 65 26.58 14.11 -42.71
N ASN A 66 25.99 14.87 -43.63
CA ASN A 66 26.41 14.88 -45.04
C ASN A 66 27.86 15.38 -45.18
N VAL A 67 28.28 16.36 -44.37
CA VAL A 67 29.69 16.79 -44.33
C VAL A 67 30.59 15.62 -43.91
N LEU A 68 30.23 14.94 -42.79
CA LEU A 68 31.03 13.83 -42.25
C LEU A 68 31.04 12.58 -43.15
N GLN A 69 30.10 12.46 -44.08
CA GLN A 69 30.15 11.45 -45.12
C GLN A 69 31.21 11.73 -46.18
N ILE A 70 31.54 13.01 -46.41
CA ILE A 70 32.55 13.43 -47.36
C ILE A 70 33.91 13.50 -46.66
N ASP A 71 33.96 14.15 -45.52
CA ASP A 71 35.17 14.30 -44.68
C ASP A 71 34.87 13.84 -43.24
N PRO A 72 35.14 12.59 -42.91
CA PRO A 72 34.91 12.03 -41.57
C PRO A 72 35.80 12.62 -40.47
N GLU A 73 36.83 13.41 -40.83
CA GLU A 73 37.71 14.06 -39.87
C GLU A 73 37.53 15.58 -39.86
N HIS A 74 36.35 16.09 -40.26
CA HIS A 74 36.05 17.51 -40.27
C HIS A 74 35.69 18.04 -38.87
N PRO A 75 36.59 18.75 -38.13
CA PRO A 75 36.38 19.11 -36.75
C PRO A 75 35.14 19.98 -36.51
N GLY A 76 34.97 20.99 -37.42
CA GLY A 76 33.81 21.89 -37.33
C GLY A 76 32.47 21.20 -37.57
N ALA A 77 32.42 20.12 -38.37
CA ALA A 77 31.20 19.37 -38.57
C ALA A 77 30.84 18.51 -37.33
N HIS A 78 31.83 17.87 -36.71
CA HIS A 78 31.63 17.17 -35.43
C HIS A 78 31.15 18.12 -34.32
N GLU A 79 31.79 19.29 -34.21
CA GLU A 79 31.38 20.31 -33.23
C GLU A 79 29.95 20.79 -33.49
N ALA A 80 29.59 21.17 -34.70
CA ALA A 80 28.26 21.64 -35.06
C ALA A 80 27.18 20.54 -34.88
N LEU A 81 27.50 19.29 -35.25
CA LEU A 81 26.62 18.14 -35.05
C LEU A 81 26.38 17.86 -33.57
N SER A 82 27.40 17.96 -32.73
CA SER A 82 27.30 17.77 -31.30
C SER A 82 26.35 18.80 -30.66
N LEU A 83 26.44 20.05 -31.06
CA LEU A 83 25.56 21.12 -30.60
C LEU A 83 24.11 20.89 -31.04
N ALA A 84 23.88 20.47 -32.29
CA ALA A 84 22.57 20.14 -32.80
C ALA A 84 21.95 18.95 -32.02
N TYR A 85 22.76 17.94 -31.64
CA TYR A 85 22.31 16.85 -30.80
C TYR A 85 21.93 17.29 -29.39
N LEU A 86 22.61 18.27 -28.79
CA LEU A 86 22.21 18.81 -27.49
C LEU A 86 20.84 19.49 -27.58
N GLN A 87 20.55 20.21 -28.65
CA GLN A 87 19.28 20.89 -28.89
C GLN A 87 18.12 19.89 -29.15
N THR A 88 18.42 18.68 -29.60
CA THR A 88 17.44 17.60 -29.82
C THR A 88 17.42 16.59 -28.67
N GLU A 89 17.93 16.94 -27.50
CA GLU A 89 17.92 16.11 -26.25
C GLU A 89 18.62 14.76 -26.43
N LYS A 90 19.67 14.69 -27.24
CA LYS A 90 20.46 13.48 -27.51
C LYS A 90 21.88 13.60 -26.92
N PRO A 91 22.06 13.65 -25.59
CA PRO A 91 23.35 13.95 -24.96
C PRO A 91 24.40 12.85 -25.16
N ARG A 92 24.00 11.61 -25.37
CA ARG A 92 24.97 10.52 -25.65
C ARG A 92 25.54 10.63 -27.03
N GLU A 93 24.78 10.99 -28.05
CA GLU A 93 25.23 11.26 -29.40
C GLU A 93 26.11 12.51 -29.41
N ALA A 94 25.73 13.55 -28.69
CA ALA A 94 26.57 14.76 -28.54
C ALA A 94 27.94 14.44 -27.92
N TYR A 95 27.97 13.58 -26.91
CA TYR A 95 29.19 13.10 -26.24
C TYR A 95 30.18 12.51 -27.25
N TRP A 96 29.73 11.62 -28.13
CA TRP A 96 30.56 10.97 -29.12
C TRP A 96 31.13 11.97 -30.14
N GLU A 97 30.30 12.88 -30.65
CA GLU A 97 30.77 13.89 -31.61
C GLU A 97 31.75 14.89 -30.96
N MET A 98 31.52 15.27 -29.68
CA MET A 98 32.45 16.10 -28.92
C MET A 98 33.79 15.41 -28.68
N SER A 99 33.76 14.10 -28.40
CA SER A 99 35.01 13.32 -28.25
C SER A 99 35.87 13.35 -29.53
N GLU A 100 35.25 13.25 -30.72
CA GLU A 100 35.91 13.38 -31.99
C GLU A 100 36.43 14.78 -32.24
N THR A 101 35.64 15.82 -31.91
CA THR A 101 36.08 17.23 -31.99
C THR A 101 37.36 17.44 -31.19
N VAL A 102 37.42 16.97 -29.94
CA VAL A 102 38.59 17.09 -29.06
C VAL A 102 39.77 16.22 -29.55
N ARG A 103 39.50 15.06 -30.14
CA ARG A 103 40.53 14.20 -30.75
C ARG A 103 41.20 14.88 -31.92
N LEU A 104 40.42 15.55 -32.76
CA LEU A 104 40.87 16.23 -33.98
C LEU A 104 41.56 17.57 -33.68
N ASP A 105 41.08 18.34 -32.72
CA ASP A 105 41.70 19.55 -32.22
C ASP A 105 41.92 19.52 -30.70
N PRO A 106 43.00 18.91 -30.23
CA PRO A 106 43.29 18.77 -28.80
C PRO A 106 43.57 20.08 -28.06
N LYS A 107 43.76 21.21 -28.79
CA LYS A 107 44.02 22.52 -28.18
C LYS A 107 42.78 23.40 -28.09
N ASN A 108 41.65 22.94 -28.59
CA ASN A 108 40.37 23.66 -28.51
C ASN A 108 39.84 23.60 -27.09
N VAL A 109 40.08 24.65 -26.31
CA VAL A 109 39.68 24.80 -24.93
C VAL A 109 38.13 24.73 -24.81
N GLU A 110 37.42 25.37 -25.73
CA GLU A 110 35.98 25.42 -25.72
C GLU A 110 35.35 24.04 -25.97
N ALA A 111 35.85 23.30 -26.96
CA ALA A 111 35.41 21.93 -27.23
C ALA A 111 35.66 20.99 -26.02
N ARG A 112 36.83 21.14 -25.38
CA ARG A 112 37.15 20.38 -24.15
C ARG A 112 36.18 20.68 -23.00
N LEU A 113 35.88 21.97 -22.74
CA LEU A 113 34.92 22.36 -21.68
C LEU A 113 33.54 21.80 -21.97
N ARG A 114 33.05 21.88 -23.20
CA ARG A 114 31.75 21.31 -23.61
C ARG A 114 31.76 19.80 -23.48
N TYR A 115 32.81 19.13 -23.93
CA TYR A 115 32.95 17.68 -23.81
C TYR A 115 32.92 17.23 -22.34
N GLY A 116 33.71 17.90 -21.49
CA GLY A 116 33.70 17.65 -20.06
C GLY A 116 32.33 17.90 -19.39
N THR A 117 31.63 18.97 -19.79
CA THR A 117 30.29 19.28 -19.25
C THR A 117 29.25 18.22 -19.62
N VAL A 118 29.22 17.79 -20.89
CA VAL A 118 28.32 16.72 -21.33
C VAL A 118 28.68 15.40 -20.65
N SER A 119 30.01 15.11 -20.54
CA SER A 119 30.47 13.92 -19.80
C SER A 119 29.99 13.90 -18.37
N ALA A 120 30.09 15.02 -17.64
CA ALA A 120 29.56 15.12 -16.26
C ALA A 120 28.05 14.90 -16.22
N ALA A 121 27.30 15.46 -17.18
CA ALA A 121 25.83 15.32 -17.22
C ALA A 121 25.37 13.89 -17.49
N ILE A 122 26.13 13.09 -18.25
CA ILE A 122 25.79 11.66 -18.48
C ILE A 122 26.45 10.70 -17.48
N GLY A 123 27.16 11.22 -16.46
CA GLY A 123 27.80 10.45 -15.41
C GLY A 123 29.22 9.97 -15.67
N GLU A 124 29.84 10.40 -16.78
CA GLU A 124 31.22 10.08 -17.15
C GLU A 124 32.20 11.05 -16.45
N HIS A 125 32.24 11.01 -15.12
CA HIS A 125 32.95 11.95 -14.26
C HIS A 125 34.47 11.90 -14.44
N ASP A 126 35.05 10.75 -14.78
CA ASP A 126 36.47 10.62 -15.06
C ASP A 126 36.89 11.39 -16.30
N VAL A 127 36.08 11.34 -17.36
CA VAL A 127 36.31 12.11 -18.60
C VAL A 127 36.17 13.61 -18.32
N ALA A 128 35.15 14.01 -17.52
CA ALA A 128 34.96 15.40 -17.13
C ALA A 128 36.21 15.97 -16.42
N LEU A 129 36.75 15.20 -15.45
CA LEU A 129 37.98 15.57 -14.75
C LEU A 129 39.19 15.68 -15.70
N GLU A 130 39.38 14.68 -16.58
CA GLU A 130 40.47 14.71 -17.59
C GLU A 130 40.40 15.95 -18.47
N GLN A 131 39.20 16.30 -18.97
CA GLN A 131 39.05 17.47 -19.82
C GLN A 131 39.31 18.77 -19.06
N ALA A 132 38.81 18.88 -17.80
CA ALA A 132 39.10 20.04 -16.96
C ALA A 132 40.59 20.22 -16.69
N GLU A 133 41.32 19.16 -16.36
CA GLU A 133 42.75 19.19 -16.16
C GLU A 133 43.51 19.55 -17.43
N ALA A 134 43.10 19.03 -18.58
CA ALA A 134 43.67 19.36 -19.86
C ALA A 134 43.45 20.85 -20.23
N VAL A 135 42.32 21.42 -19.89
CA VAL A 135 42.07 22.86 -20.06
C VAL A 135 42.96 23.67 -19.12
N LEU A 136 43.06 23.32 -17.84
CA LEU A 136 43.91 24.02 -16.86
C LEU A 136 45.42 23.91 -17.18
N ALA A 137 45.82 22.89 -17.92
CA ALA A 137 47.18 22.80 -18.44
C ALA A 137 47.45 23.79 -19.60
N ILE A 138 46.40 24.22 -20.31
CA ILE A 138 46.49 25.23 -21.40
C ILE A 138 46.26 26.62 -20.83
N ASP A 139 45.24 26.79 -20.00
CA ASP A 139 44.84 28.03 -19.36
C ASP A 139 44.68 27.80 -17.84
N PRO A 140 45.72 28.05 -17.05
CA PRO A 140 45.72 27.83 -15.59
C PRO A 140 44.77 28.71 -14.78
N GLU A 141 44.17 29.76 -15.37
CA GLU A 141 43.23 30.66 -14.74
C GLU A 141 41.80 30.47 -15.27
N SER A 142 41.50 29.37 -15.95
CA SER A 142 40.21 29.10 -16.51
C SER A 142 39.15 28.81 -15.42
N ALA A 143 38.35 29.81 -15.08
CA ALA A 143 37.26 29.65 -14.12
C ALA A 143 36.25 28.54 -14.51
N PRO A 144 35.84 28.39 -15.80
CA PRO A 144 34.98 27.28 -16.21
C PRO A 144 35.58 25.89 -15.98
N ALA A 145 36.91 25.77 -16.16
CA ALA A 145 37.60 24.49 -15.94
C ALA A 145 37.71 24.13 -14.47
N PHE A 146 37.90 25.11 -13.59
CA PHE A 146 37.80 24.88 -12.14
C PHE A 146 36.42 24.39 -11.72
N ILE A 147 35.34 25.00 -12.26
CA ILE A 147 33.95 24.53 -11.98
C ILE A 147 33.74 23.11 -12.48
N LEU A 148 34.17 22.80 -13.70
CA LEU A 148 34.03 21.44 -14.22
C LEU A 148 34.79 20.42 -13.36
N ARG A 149 36.00 20.76 -12.90
CA ARG A 149 36.78 19.91 -11.99
C ARG A 149 36.12 19.80 -10.61
N ALA A 150 35.56 20.89 -10.09
CA ALA A 150 34.82 20.88 -8.82
C ALA A 150 33.61 19.94 -8.88
N GLN A 151 32.83 20.01 -9.94
CA GLN A 151 31.66 19.10 -10.12
C GLN A 151 32.10 17.64 -10.27
N GLY A 152 33.14 17.36 -11.01
CA GLY A 152 33.70 16.01 -11.13
C GLY A 152 34.23 15.45 -9.79
N ARG A 153 34.94 16.30 -9.02
CA ARG A 153 35.40 15.94 -7.65
C ARG A 153 34.24 15.73 -6.66
N GLU A 154 33.22 16.58 -6.71
CA GLU A 154 32.02 16.41 -5.89
C GLU A 154 31.35 15.07 -6.17
N ALA A 155 31.20 14.70 -7.43
CA ALA A 155 30.63 13.41 -7.84
C ALA A 155 31.47 12.21 -7.37
N LYS A 156 32.77 12.40 -7.19
CA LYS A 156 33.69 11.39 -6.64
C LYS A 156 33.90 11.50 -5.11
N GLU A 157 33.09 12.32 -4.44
CA GLU A 157 33.14 12.55 -3.00
C GLU A 157 34.45 13.19 -2.49
N ASP A 158 35.28 13.76 -3.39
CA ASP A 158 36.41 14.62 -3.01
C ASP A 158 35.91 16.06 -2.73
N PHE A 159 35.27 16.22 -1.59
CA PHE A 159 34.61 17.49 -1.23
C PHE A 159 35.61 18.60 -0.89
N GLU A 160 36.78 18.26 -0.34
CA GLU A 160 37.82 19.27 -0.05
C GLU A 160 38.45 19.81 -1.34
N GLY A 161 38.75 18.92 -2.29
CA GLY A 161 39.22 19.30 -3.60
C GLY A 161 38.18 20.10 -4.40
N ALA A 162 36.90 19.69 -4.33
CA ALA A 162 35.80 20.41 -4.96
C ALA A 162 35.65 21.83 -4.41
N GLU A 163 35.68 22.01 -3.08
CA GLU A 163 35.60 23.34 -2.46
C GLU A 163 36.77 24.25 -2.86
N ALA A 164 37.98 23.70 -2.90
CA ALA A 164 39.15 24.45 -3.36
C ALA A 164 38.96 24.94 -4.79
N ASP A 165 38.44 24.09 -5.68
CA ASP A 165 38.21 24.47 -7.07
C ASP A 165 37.11 25.52 -7.23
N PHE A 166 35.99 25.44 -6.46
CA PHE A 166 34.99 26.50 -6.45
C PHE A 166 35.57 27.86 -6.05
N ARG A 167 36.45 27.89 -5.05
CA ARG A 167 37.12 29.10 -4.64
C ARG A 167 38.06 29.62 -5.71
N SER A 168 38.86 28.74 -6.32
CA SER A 168 39.75 29.11 -7.45
C SER A 168 38.97 29.67 -8.65
N ALA A 169 37.78 29.14 -8.93
CA ALA A 169 36.91 29.69 -9.97
C ALA A 169 36.49 31.14 -9.69
N ILE A 170 36.12 31.42 -8.43
CA ILE A 170 35.72 32.78 -7.96
C ILE A 170 36.95 33.74 -7.96
N GLU A 171 38.13 33.23 -7.60
CA GLU A 171 39.38 34.02 -7.65
C GLU A 171 39.81 34.36 -9.08
N ALA A 172 39.64 33.41 -10.02
CA ALA A 172 39.95 33.57 -11.44
C ALA A 172 38.99 34.55 -12.14
N ASP A 173 37.73 34.56 -11.77
CA ASP A 173 36.73 35.54 -12.27
C ASP A 173 35.86 36.06 -11.12
N PRO A 174 36.34 37.11 -10.39
CA PRO A 174 35.61 37.68 -9.26
C PRO A 174 34.28 38.34 -9.63
N GLN A 175 34.06 38.68 -10.88
CA GLN A 175 32.83 39.29 -11.38
C GLN A 175 31.85 38.28 -11.96
N GLY A 176 32.25 37.02 -12.04
CA GLY A 176 31.38 35.93 -12.51
C GLY A 176 30.34 35.51 -11.48
N PRO A 177 29.04 35.86 -11.63
CA PRO A 177 28.02 35.57 -10.64
C PRO A 177 27.72 34.07 -10.58
N ALA A 178 27.81 33.34 -11.69
CA ALA A 178 27.50 31.92 -11.77
C ALA A 178 28.37 31.07 -10.84
N TYR A 179 29.62 31.43 -10.61
CA TYR A 179 30.53 30.63 -9.78
C TYR A 179 30.17 30.69 -8.32
N ARG A 180 29.75 31.86 -7.80
CA ARG A 180 29.24 32.00 -6.44
C ARG A 180 27.93 31.25 -6.28
N PHE A 181 27.05 31.30 -7.29
CA PHE A 181 25.80 30.59 -7.29
C PHE A 181 26.01 29.09 -7.18
N LEU A 182 26.88 28.51 -8.03
CA LEU A 182 27.22 27.09 -8.02
C LEU A 182 27.89 26.65 -6.70
N TYR A 183 28.79 27.49 -6.17
CA TYR A 183 29.45 27.25 -4.88
C TYR A 183 28.44 27.27 -3.71
N SER A 184 27.49 28.19 -3.70
CA SER A 184 26.43 28.22 -2.69
C SER A 184 25.59 26.95 -2.71
N GLY A 185 25.24 26.46 -3.91
CA GLY A 185 24.53 25.19 -4.10
C GLY A 185 25.32 23.96 -3.59
N PHE A 186 26.63 23.93 -3.82
CA PHE A 186 27.49 22.91 -3.23
C PHE A 186 27.46 22.94 -1.70
N LEU A 187 27.60 24.10 -1.09
CA LEU A 187 27.55 24.27 0.37
C LEU A 187 26.19 23.86 0.96
N GLU A 188 25.09 24.17 0.27
CA GLU A 188 23.74 23.72 0.68
C GLU A 188 23.63 22.20 0.68
N ARG A 189 24.10 21.51 -0.38
CA ARG A 189 24.11 20.03 -0.44
C ARG A 189 24.95 19.40 0.66
N ARG A 190 25.97 20.12 1.16
CA ARG A 190 26.80 19.70 2.30
C ARG A 190 26.22 20.09 3.66
N GLY A 191 25.05 20.70 3.70
CA GLY A 191 24.39 21.16 4.93
C GLY A 191 25.06 22.39 5.58
N ARG A 192 25.98 23.07 4.88
CA ARG A 192 26.71 24.24 5.37
C ARG A 192 25.94 25.52 5.02
N PHE A 193 24.77 25.65 5.60
CA PHE A 193 23.81 26.69 5.25
C PHE A 193 24.30 28.12 5.57
N GLU A 194 25.04 28.31 6.64
CA GLU A 194 25.62 29.61 7.03
C GLU A 194 26.68 30.07 6.03
N ASP A 195 27.52 29.14 5.57
CA ASP A 195 28.53 29.46 4.54
C ASP A 195 27.85 29.72 3.19
N ALA A 196 26.81 28.96 2.83
CA ALA A 196 26.04 29.20 1.61
C ALA A 196 25.36 30.58 1.64
N GLU A 197 24.78 30.99 2.78
CA GLU A 197 24.18 32.31 2.97
C GLU A 197 25.22 33.41 2.75
N ARG A 198 26.42 33.28 3.33
CA ARG A 198 27.50 34.24 3.15
C ARG A 198 27.87 34.42 1.67
N VAL A 199 28.05 33.30 0.95
CA VAL A 199 28.38 33.32 -0.49
C VAL A 199 27.25 33.92 -1.33
N LEU A 200 25.98 33.69 -1.00
CA LEU A 200 24.86 34.33 -1.69
C LEU A 200 24.78 35.85 -1.42
N ARG A 201 25.15 36.30 -0.23
CA ARG A 201 25.27 37.76 0.06
C ARG A 201 26.38 38.40 -0.75
N GLU A 202 27.55 37.73 -0.86
CA GLU A 202 28.63 38.17 -1.74
C GLU A 202 28.20 38.16 -3.22
N LEU A 203 27.34 37.19 -3.64
CA LEU A 203 26.79 37.18 -4.99
C LEU A 203 25.88 38.39 -5.23
N ILE A 204 25.04 38.78 -4.29
CA ILE A 204 24.15 39.94 -4.40
C ILE A 204 24.96 41.26 -4.55
N GLU A 205 26.12 41.36 -3.89
CA GLU A 205 27.02 42.51 -4.06
C GLU A 205 27.63 42.58 -5.48
N VAL A 206 27.82 41.44 -6.16
CA VAL A 206 28.32 41.38 -7.53
C VAL A 206 27.20 41.60 -8.54
N GLU A 207 26.06 40.93 -8.33
CA GLU A 207 24.88 40.99 -9.21
C GLU A 207 23.59 40.94 -8.40
N GLU A 208 22.89 42.09 -8.36
CA GLU A 208 21.56 42.15 -7.76
C GLU A 208 20.54 41.53 -8.72
N SER A 209 20.29 40.21 -8.58
CA SER A 209 19.42 39.45 -9.48
C SER A 209 18.31 38.70 -8.75
N TYR A 210 17.20 38.47 -9.44
CA TYR A 210 16.08 37.64 -8.94
C TYR A 210 16.57 36.30 -8.40
N LEU A 211 17.48 35.62 -9.13
CA LEU A 211 17.95 34.27 -8.77
C LEU A 211 18.80 34.29 -7.48
N ALA A 212 19.64 35.32 -7.28
CA ALA A 212 20.46 35.50 -6.09
C ALA A 212 19.57 35.70 -4.84
N TYR A 213 18.57 36.58 -4.95
CA TYR A 213 17.64 36.87 -3.85
C TYR A 213 16.73 35.70 -3.53
N SER A 214 16.17 35.03 -4.55
CA SER A 214 15.30 33.86 -4.34
C SER A 214 16.04 32.70 -3.66
N SER A 215 17.33 32.51 -3.98
CA SER A 215 18.18 31.51 -3.33
C SER A 215 18.51 31.88 -1.89
N LEU A 216 18.83 33.16 -1.63
CA LEU A 216 19.08 33.65 -0.26
C LEU A 216 17.84 33.52 0.65
N VAL A 217 16.66 33.87 0.13
CA VAL A 217 15.39 33.72 0.87
C VAL A 217 15.19 32.29 1.35
N ARG A 218 15.44 31.31 0.48
CA ARG A 218 15.28 29.89 0.82
C ARG A 218 16.11 29.46 2.05
N LEU A 219 17.29 30.03 2.21
CA LEU A 219 18.15 29.79 3.38
C LEU A 219 17.67 30.57 4.63
N VAL A 220 17.41 31.86 4.48
CA VAL A 220 17.00 32.73 5.59
C VAL A 220 15.65 32.30 6.18
N ALA A 221 14.68 31.94 5.33
CA ALA A 221 13.35 31.50 5.75
C ALA A 221 13.34 30.17 6.54
N ARG A 222 14.41 29.36 6.48
CA ARG A 222 14.57 28.14 7.29
C ARG A 222 14.87 28.43 8.75
N THR A 223 15.46 29.59 9.03
CA THR A 223 15.89 29.95 10.38
C THR A 223 14.75 30.66 11.12
N LYS A 224 14.26 30.06 12.22
CA LYS A 224 13.26 30.69 13.07
C LYS A 224 13.80 32.02 13.61
N ASN A 225 12.92 33.01 13.72
CA ASN A 225 13.18 34.37 14.21
C ASN A 225 13.88 35.34 13.22
N ARG A 226 13.89 35.00 11.91
CA ARG A 226 14.35 35.93 10.85
C ARG A 226 13.24 36.24 9.83
N ASP A 227 11.99 36.15 10.27
CA ASP A 227 10.83 36.28 9.38
C ASP A 227 10.73 37.68 8.73
N ASP A 228 11.03 38.74 9.46
CA ASP A 228 11.03 40.11 8.91
C ASP A 228 12.09 40.28 7.81
N GLU A 229 13.27 39.69 8.01
CA GLU A 229 14.33 39.71 7.00
C GLU A 229 13.95 38.87 5.78
N ALA A 230 13.43 37.67 6.01
CA ALA A 230 12.97 36.78 4.91
C ALA A 230 11.87 37.46 4.08
N GLU A 231 10.91 38.14 4.73
CA GLU A 231 9.87 38.90 4.03
C GLU A 231 10.42 40.06 3.24
N ALA A 232 11.36 40.84 3.80
CA ALA A 232 12.02 41.94 3.09
C ALA A 232 12.77 41.43 1.83
N LEU A 233 13.49 40.32 1.96
CA LEU A 233 14.17 39.71 0.82
C LEU A 233 13.17 39.17 -0.23
N LEU A 234 12.03 38.58 0.17
CA LEU A 234 10.98 38.13 -0.73
C LEU A 234 10.35 39.30 -1.51
N ARG A 235 10.05 40.40 -0.85
CA ARG A 235 9.54 41.62 -1.51
C ARG A 235 10.54 42.16 -2.53
N LYS A 236 11.84 42.16 -2.19
CA LYS A 236 12.90 42.49 -3.13
C LYS A 236 12.99 41.50 -4.30
N THR A 237 12.78 40.24 -4.03
CA THR A 237 12.70 39.20 -5.09
C THR A 237 11.58 39.49 -6.09
N VAL A 238 10.39 39.90 -5.60
CA VAL A 238 9.26 40.31 -6.46
C VAL A 238 9.61 41.56 -7.28
N GLU A 239 10.23 42.57 -6.67
CA GLU A 239 10.68 43.78 -7.39
C GLU A 239 11.65 43.47 -8.54
N LEU A 240 12.64 42.59 -8.27
CA LEU A 240 13.63 42.20 -9.28
C LEU A 240 13.05 41.31 -10.37
N ALA A 241 12.11 40.43 -10.00
CA ALA A 241 11.38 39.61 -10.96
C ALA A 241 10.63 40.46 -11.98
N ALA A 242 10.03 41.57 -11.57
CA ALA A 242 9.34 42.51 -12.46
C ALA A 242 10.30 43.23 -13.43
N GLN A 243 11.61 43.23 -13.16
CA GLN A 243 12.66 43.83 -13.99
C GLN A 243 13.33 42.81 -14.93
N ALA A 244 13.01 41.51 -14.81
CA ALA A 244 13.54 40.47 -15.67
C ALA A 244 13.17 40.72 -17.15
N PRO A 245 13.95 40.19 -18.13
CA PRO A 245 13.68 40.39 -19.55
C PRO A 245 12.35 39.78 -19.98
N VAL A 246 11.63 40.45 -20.89
CA VAL A 246 10.34 40.03 -21.41
C VAL A 246 10.50 38.97 -22.51
N GLU A 247 11.56 39.04 -23.25
CA GLU A 247 11.93 38.08 -24.33
C GLU A 247 13.29 37.46 -24.02
N GLU A 248 13.50 36.22 -24.48
CA GLU A 248 14.83 35.64 -24.42
C GLU A 248 15.82 36.59 -25.08
N PRO A 249 16.92 36.98 -24.40
CA PRO A 249 17.96 37.77 -25.06
C PRO A 249 18.46 36.97 -26.25
N LYS A 250 18.38 37.56 -27.45
CA LYS A 250 18.94 36.97 -28.67
C LYS A 250 20.40 36.66 -28.38
N ARG A 251 20.72 35.37 -28.26
CA ARG A 251 22.12 34.95 -28.12
C ARG A 251 22.91 35.46 -29.30
N ASP A 252 23.94 36.23 -29.03
CA ASP A 252 24.92 36.57 -30.08
C ASP A 252 25.55 35.21 -30.49
N PRO A 253 25.45 34.80 -31.78
CA PRO A 253 26.05 33.57 -32.24
C PRO A 253 27.57 33.52 -32.01
N LYS A 254 28.18 34.67 -31.68
CA LYS A 254 29.60 34.80 -31.34
C LYS A 254 29.91 34.79 -29.85
N GLU A 255 28.90 34.76 -28.98
CA GLU A 255 29.10 34.62 -27.56
C GLU A 255 29.59 33.18 -27.26
N LYS A 256 30.80 33.08 -26.70
CA LYS A 256 31.41 31.80 -26.37
C LYS A 256 30.51 31.05 -25.38
N ALA A 257 29.97 29.94 -25.80
CA ALA A 257 29.20 29.07 -24.90
C ALA A 257 30.13 28.62 -23.76
N GLY A 258 29.74 28.89 -22.54
CA GLY A 258 30.56 28.59 -21.37
C GLY A 258 30.99 29.81 -20.56
N THR A 259 30.65 31.02 -21.00
CA THR A 259 30.85 32.21 -20.18
C THR A 259 29.75 32.31 -19.11
N SER A 260 30.14 32.72 -17.90
CA SER A 260 29.36 32.73 -16.67
C SER A 260 28.00 33.47 -16.70
N THR A 261 27.81 34.31 -17.69
CA THR A 261 26.60 35.14 -17.91
C THR A 261 25.38 34.34 -18.38
N SER A 262 25.54 33.20 -19.05
CA SER A 262 24.40 32.46 -19.62
C SER A 262 23.60 31.61 -18.58
N LEU A 263 24.15 31.36 -17.42
CA LEU A 263 23.48 30.50 -16.40
C LEU A 263 22.55 31.27 -15.43
N VAL A 264 22.77 32.57 -15.28
CA VAL A 264 22.04 33.38 -14.29
C VAL A 264 20.90 34.20 -14.90
N THR A 265 20.88 34.41 -16.23
CA THR A 265 20.00 35.40 -16.89
C THR A 265 18.81 34.82 -17.66
N ASN A 266 18.53 33.51 -17.59
CA ASN A 266 17.54 32.88 -18.46
C ASN A 266 16.13 32.72 -17.82
N PHE A 267 15.75 33.53 -16.86
CA PHE A 267 14.35 33.56 -16.42
C PHE A 267 13.62 34.68 -17.14
N LEU A 268 12.59 34.31 -17.92
CA LEU A 268 11.68 35.28 -18.49
C LEU A 268 10.90 35.99 -17.37
N ARG A 269 10.59 37.24 -17.55
CA ARG A 269 9.87 38.08 -16.58
C ARG A 269 8.58 37.38 -16.05
N GLU A 270 7.85 36.73 -16.93
CA GLU A 270 6.62 36.03 -16.59
C GLU A 270 6.83 34.93 -15.57
N GLU A 271 7.83 34.07 -15.80
CA GLU A 271 8.18 32.99 -14.87
C GLU A 271 8.79 33.51 -13.58
N ALA A 272 9.64 34.55 -13.64
CA ALA A 272 10.25 35.15 -12.48
C ALA A 272 9.17 35.78 -11.55
N VAL A 273 8.24 36.54 -12.10
CA VAL A 273 7.13 37.17 -11.36
C VAL A 273 6.22 36.11 -10.73
N GLN A 274 5.80 35.12 -11.51
CA GLN A 274 4.99 34.01 -11.02
C GLN A 274 5.68 33.30 -9.83
N ASN A 275 6.94 32.89 -10.01
CA ASN A 275 7.69 32.17 -8.97
C ASN A 275 7.94 33.03 -7.73
N ALA A 276 8.18 34.32 -7.88
CA ALA A 276 8.35 35.22 -6.74
C ALA A 276 7.10 35.33 -5.88
N TYR A 277 5.92 35.44 -6.48
CA TYR A 277 4.66 35.47 -5.76
C TYR A 277 4.29 34.12 -5.15
N LEU A 278 4.64 33.00 -5.80
CA LEU A 278 4.48 31.66 -5.23
C LEU A 278 5.36 31.48 -3.98
N LEU A 279 6.60 31.95 -3.99
CA LEU A 279 7.49 31.93 -2.83
C LEU A 279 6.96 32.80 -1.69
N LEU A 280 6.54 34.04 -1.97
CA LEU A 280 6.01 34.99 -0.98
C LEU A 280 4.73 34.45 -0.32
N SER A 281 3.80 33.94 -1.11
CA SER A 281 2.56 33.34 -0.60
C SER A 281 2.81 32.07 0.24
N THR A 282 3.74 31.22 -0.19
CA THR A 282 4.12 30.01 0.56
C THR A 282 4.75 30.40 1.90
N PHE A 283 5.58 31.41 1.94
CA PHE A 283 6.17 31.94 3.16
C PHE A 283 5.07 32.42 4.14
N HIS A 284 4.13 33.26 3.68
CA HIS A 284 3.05 33.75 4.54
C HIS A 284 2.15 32.60 5.04
N TYR A 285 1.78 31.69 4.15
CA TYR A 285 0.96 30.52 4.52
C TYR A 285 1.62 29.64 5.58
N THR A 286 2.90 29.32 5.42
CA THR A 286 3.65 28.49 6.40
C THR A 286 3.84 29.15 7.76
N ARG A 287 3.61 30.47 7.85
CA ARG A 287 3.58 31.26 9.09
C ARG A 287 2.17 31.50 9.63
N GLY A 288 1.16 30.79 9.07
CA GLY A 288 -0.24 30.95 9.50
C GLY A 288 -0.90 32.25 9.05
N ARG A 289 -0.29 32.97 8.12
CA ARG A 289 -0.80 34.25 7.57
C ARG A 289 -1.56 34.01 6.26
N PHE A 290 -2.66 33.24 6.35
CA PHE A 290 -3.44 32.84 5.18
C PHE A 290 -3.92 34.02 4.32
N ASP A 291 -4.53 35.05 4.95
CA ASP A 291 -5.10 36.16 4.21
C ASP A 291 -4.04 37.03 3.51
N GLU A 292 -2.80 37.04 4.01
CA GLU A 292 -1.66 37.67 3.34
C GLU A 292 -1.21 36.86 2.15
N ALA A 293 -1.11 35.53 2.30
CA ALA A 293 -0.76 34.64 1.22
C ALA A 293 -1.73 34.74 0.04
N ILE A 294 -3.04 34.85 0.28
CA ILE A 294 -4.04 35.04 -0.77
C ILE A 294 -3.90 36.42 -1.42
N ARG A 295 -3.66 37.49 -0.64
CA ARG A 295 -3.46 38.83 -1.22
C ARG A 295 -2.24 38.90 -2.13
N ASP A 296 -1.13 38.27 -1.73
CA ASP A 296 0.08 38.21 -2.55
C ASP A 296 -0.20 37.50 -3.88
N LEU A 297 -0.91 36.37 -3.85
CA LEU A 297 -1.27 35.66 -5.08
C LEU A 297 -2.20 36.49 -5.99
N GLU A 298 -3.18 37.19 -5.43
CA GLU A 298 -4.05 38.09 -6.21
C GLU A 298 -3.25 39.25 -6.83
N GLN A 299 -2.27 39.81 -6.11
CA GLN A 299 -1.37 40.78 -6.68
C GLN A 299 -0.55 40.19 -7.82
N GLY A 300 -0.02 38.97 -7.63
CA GLY A 300 0.70 38.24 -8.68
C GLY A 300 -0.16 37.99 -9.92
N VAL A 301 -1.42 37.62 -9.76
CA VAL A 301 -2.40 37.47 -10.88
C VAL A 301 -2.59 38.80 -11.64
N SER A 302 -2.53 39.94 -10.94
CA SER A 302 -2.68 41.25 -11.59
C SER A 302 -1.42 41.68 -12.37
N GLU A 303 -0.24 41.21 -11.97
CA GLU A 303 1.05 41.61 -12.50
C GLU A 303 1.68 40.62 -13.48
N SER A 304 1.26 39.34 -13.44
CA SER A 304 1.76 38.28 -14.33
C SER A 304 0.83 38.08 -15.53
N ALA A 305 1.40 37.85 -16.71
CA ALA A 305 0.65 37.34 -17.85
C ALA A 305 0.30 35.84 -17.65
N SER A 306 1.13 35.08 -16.92
CA SER A 306 0.90 33.67 -16.60
C SER A 306 0.13 33.52 -15.28
N LYS A 307 -1.20 33.70 -15.34
CA LYS A 307 -2.07 33.80 -14.16
C LYS A 307 -2.48 32.46 -13.55
N ILE A 308 -2.51 31.42 -14.37
CA ILE A 308 -3.22 30.16 -14.07
C ILE A 308 -2.63 29.48 -12.83
N GLU A 309 -1.29 29.38 -12.74
CA GLU A 309 -0.62 28.70 -11.64
C GLU A 309 -0.85 29.42 -10.30
N LEU A 310 -0.88 30.76 -10.32
CA LEU A 310 -1.17 31.58 -9.13
C LEU A 310 -2.61 31.35 -8.66
N ILE A 311 -3.56 31.28 -9.60
CA ILE A 311 -4.95 30.97 -9.27
C ILE A 311 -5.08 29.56 -8.70
N TYR A 312 -4.34 28.60 -9.23
CA TYR A 312 -4.31 27.23 -8.69
C TYR A 312 -3.68 27.14 -7.32
N GLN A 313 -2.65 27.93 -7.06
CA GLN A 313 -2.08 28.01 -5.71
C GLN A 313 -3.10 28.59 -4.71
N MET A 314 -3.86 29.61 -5.10
CA MET A 314 -4.97 30.11 -4.27
C MET A 314 -6.03 29.04 -4.02
N ALA A 315 -6.42 28.29 -5.06
CA ALA A 315 -7.38 27.18 -4.93
C ALA A 315 -6.86 26.11 -3.97
N ARG A 316 -5.58 25.75 -4.10
CA ARG A 316 -4.91 24.78 -3.24
C ARG A 316 -4.89 25.24 -1.76
N LEU A 317 -4.54 26.50 -1.51
CA LEU A 317 -4.51 27.06 -0.15
C LEU A 317 -5.93 27.08 0.47
N ASN A 318 -6.96 27.44 -0.30
CA ASN A 318 -8.34 27.38 0.16
C ASN A 318 -8.80 25.96 0.49
N ARG A 319 -8.40 24.97 -0.33
CA ARG A 319 -8.64 23.55 -0.02
C ARG A 319 -8.04 23.14 1.32
N LEU A 320 -6.78 23.53 1.58
CA LEU A 320 -6.08 23.20 2.83
C LEU A 320 -6.77 23.81 4.06
N GLU A 321 -7.40 24.97 3.91
CA GLU A 321 -8.20 25.63 4.95
C GLU A 321 -9.66 25.15 5.01
N GLY A 322 -10.04 24.18 4.16
CA GLY A 322 -11.40 23.65 4.09
C GLY A 322 -12.42 24.59 3.43
N ARG A 323 -11.98 25.64 2.75
CA ARG A 323 -12.82 26.63 2.03
C ARG A 323 -13.13 26.10 0.63
N LEU A 324 -13.99 25.09 0.54
CA LEU A 324 -14.25 24.36 -0.71
C LEU A 324 -15.01 25.18 -1.75
N ASP A 325 -15.86 26.11 -1.34
CA ASP A 325 -16.61 26.98 -2.27
C ASP A 325 -15.67 27.98 -2.96
N GLU A 326 -14.71 28.53 -2.25
CA GLU A 326 -13.68 29.44 -2.76
C GLU A 326 -12.73 28.67 -3.71
N GLU A 327 -12.34 27.44 -3.36
CA GLU A 327 -11.58 26.57 -4.26
C GLU A 327 -12.31 26.38 -5.59
N ALA A 328 -13.59 26.03 -5.52
CA ALA A 328 -14.42 25.83 -6.71
C ALA A 328 -14.49 27.08 -7.61
N ALA A 329 -14.67 28.24 -6.98
CA ALA A 329 -14.71 29.53 -7.70
C ALA A 329 -13.39 29.83 -8.40
N LEU A 330 -12.27 29.56 -7.76
CA LEU A 330 -10.92 29.80 -8.31
C LEU A 330 -10.60 28.86 -9.48
N ILE A 331 -10.98 27.59 -9.40
CA ILE A 331 -10.77 26.64 -10.51
C ILE A 331 -11.59 27.07 -11.74
N ARG A 332 -12.83 27.53 -11.55
CA ARG A 332 -13.65 28.07 -12.65
C ARG A 332 -13.02 29.35 -13.22
N ARG A 333 -12.58 30.27 -12.35
CA ARG A 333 -11.90 31.49 -12.76
C ARG A 333 -10.66 31.21 -13.62
N ALA A 334 -9.84 30.21 -13.26
CA ALA A 334 -8.69 29.81 -14.07
C ALA A 334 -9.08 29.40 -15.51
N THR A 335 -10.23 28.73 -15.66
CA THR A 335 -10.74 28.32 -16.98
C THR A 335 -11.36 29.48 -17.77
N GLU A 336 -11.95 30.44 -17.08
CA GLU A 336 -12.49 31.68 -17.68
C GLU A 336 -11.39 32.63 -18.15
N GLU A 337 -10.30 32.73 -17.36
CA GLU A 337 -9.11 33.56 -17.70
C GLU A 337 -8.32 32.98 -18.87
N ALA A 338 -8.30 31.64 -19.01
CA ALA A 338 -7.60 30.96 -20.10
C ALA A 338 -8.42 29.76 -20.66
N PRO A 339 -9.47 30.01 -21.40
CA PRO A 339 -10.35 28.97 -21.95
C PRO A 339 -9.64 27.99 -22.90
N ASP A 340 -8.58 28.46 -23.57
CA ASP A 340 -7.77 27.67 -24.50
C ASP A 340 -6.50 27.07 -23.82
N SER A 341 -6.43 27.09 -22.48
CA SER A 341 -5.36 26.43 -21.75
C SER A 341 -5.68 24.96 -21.53
N LEU A 342 -4.86 24.08 -22.12
CA LEU A 342 -4.92 22.64 -21.91
C LEU A 342 -4.89 22.29 -20.40
N GLY A 343 -3.96 22.92 -19.66
CA GLY A 343 -3.81 22.70 -18.21
C GLY A 343 -5.06 23.10 -17.44
N ALA A 344 -5.66 24.26 -17.75
CA ALA A 344 -6.88 24.72 -17.09
C ALA A 344 -8.05 23.76 -17.30
N GLN A 345 -8.26 23.26 -18.52
CA GLN A 345 -9.31 22.30 -18.81
C GLN A 345 -9.08 20.95 -18.11
N LEU A 346 -7.85 20.47 -18.05
CA LEU A 346 -7.53 19.23 -17.33
C LEU A 346 -7.75 19.35 -15.81
N VAL A 347 -7.34 20.46 -15.19
CA VAL A 347 -7.57 20.70 -13.75
C VAL A 347 -9.06 20.82 -13.45
N LEU A 348 -9.82 21.53 -14.30
CA LEU A 348 -11.28 21.60 -14.18
C LEU A 348 -11.91 20.21 -14.28
N SER A 349 -11.47 19.39 -15.24
CA SER A 349 -11.94 18.02 -15.40
C SER A 349 -11.66 17.16 -14.17
N LEU A 350 -10.46 17.28 -13.59
CA LEU A 350 -10.10 16.57 -12.36
C LEU A 350 -10.97 17.00 -11.18
N TYR A 351 -11.14 18.30 -10.99
CA TYR A 351 -11.95 18.86 -9.92
C TYR A 351 -13.42 18.40 -10.01
N LEU A 352 -14.05 18.58 -11.18
CA LEU A 352 -15.45 18.17 -11.40
C LEU A 352 -15.64 16.66 -11.20
N GLY A 353 -14.68 15.85 -11.65
CA GLY A 353 -14.70 14.41 -11.44
C GLY A 353 -14.68 14.03 -9.95
N GLN A 354 -13.88 14.72 -9.13
CA GLN A 354 -13.84 14.54 -7.68
C GLN A 354 -15.14 14.96 -6.99
N GLN A 355 -15.84 15.98 -7.52
CA GLN A 355 -17.14 16.38 -7.02
C GLN A 355 -18.28 15.45 -7.50
N GLY A 356 -17.97 14.47 -8.36
CA GLY A 356 -18.96 13.54 -8.94
C GLY A 356 -19.74 14.09 -10.13
N ASP A 357 -19.43 15.30 -10.59
CA ASP A 357 -19.95 15.86 -11.85
C ASP A 357 -19.18 15.28 -13.05
N LEU A 358 -19.51 14.04 -13.39
CA LEU A 358 -18.82 13.33 -14.47
C LEU A 358 -19.09 13.94 -15.86
N ASP A 359 -20.26 14.55 -16.10
CA ASP A 359 -20.57 15.18 -17.38
C ASP A 359 -19.77 16.46 -17.57
N GLY A 360 -19.70 17.31 -16.56
CA GLY A 360 -18.85 18.50 -16.57
C GLY A 360 -17.38 18.16 -16.71
N ALA A 361 -16.92 17.11 -16.01
CA ALA A 361 -15.56 16.61 -16.09
C ALA A 361 -15.21 16.12 -17.50
N LEU A 362 -16.11 15.36 -18.14
CA LEU A 362 -15.94 14.87 -19.50
C LEU A 362 -15.91 16.02 -20.51
N ALA A 363 -16.81 16.97 -20.39
CA ALA A 363 -16.82 18.15 -21.28
C ALA A 363 -15.53 18.96 -21.20
N ALA A 364 -14.96 19.12 -20.02
CA ALA A 364 -13.67 19.80 -19.84
C ALA A 364 -12.50 18.97 -20.44
N ALA A 365 -12.49 17.65 -20.23
CA ALA A 365 -11.48 16.77 -20.84
C ALA A 365 -11.57 16.75 -22.38
N GLU A 366 -12.77 16.73 -22.95
CA GLU A 366 -12.97 16.81 -24.41
C GLU A 366 -12.51 18.15 -24.98
N ARG A 367 -12.67 19.26 -24.24
CA ARG A 367 -12.07 20.54 -24.61
C ARG A 367 -10.56 20.51 -24.59
N ALA A 368 -9.96 19.86 -23.58
CA ALA A 368 -8.53 19.66 -23.51
C ALA A 368 -7.99 18.91 -24.74
N VAL A 369 -8.67 17.85 -25.17
CA VAL A 369 -8.36 17.13 -26.41
C VAL A 369 -8.53 18.01 -27.65
N ALA A 370 -9.54 18.88 -27.68
CA ALA A 370 -9.75 19.80 -28.81
C ALA A 370 -8.63 20.87 -28.91
N ILE A 371 -8.04 21.29 -27.79
CA ILE A 371 -6.91 22.23 -27.73
C ILE A 371 -5.65 21.55 -28.23
N ASP A 372 -5.32 20.36 -27.73
CA ASP A 372 -4.20 19.57 -28.22
C ASP A 372 -4.61 18.10 -28.46
N PRO A 373 -4.97 17.77 -29.70
CA PRO A 373 -5.38 16.41 -30.06
C PRO A 373 -4.28 15.36 -29.96
N LYS A 374 -3.03 15.76 -29.74
CA LYS A 374 -1.92 14.82 -29.55
C LYS A 374 -1.59 14.60 -28.06
N ASN A 375 -2.22 15.35 -27.17
CA ASN A 375 -1.97 15.23 -25.74
C ASN A 375 -2.54 13.93 -25.20
N ARG A 376 -1.66 12.99 -24.92
CA ARG A 376 -2.00 11.66 -24.41
C ARG A 376 -2.74 11.69 -23.06
N GLY A 377 -2.35 12.63 -22.18
CA GLY A 377 -3.01 12.79 -20.88
C GLY A 377 -4.46 13.20 -20.99
N ALA A 378 -4.79 14.09 -21.94
CA ALA A 378 -6.16 14.50 -22.22
C ALA A 378 -7.01 13.35 -22.81
N GLU A 379 -6.46 12.59 -23.78
CA GLU A 379 -7.11 11.41 -24.34
C GLU A 379 -7.44 10.37 -23.25
N LEU A 380 -6.46 10.05 -22.39
CA LEU A 380 -6.63 9.09 -21.29
C LEU A 380 -7.64 9.59 -20.25
N ARG A 381 -7.67 10.90 -19.98
CA ARG A 381 -8.67 11.48 -19.09
C ARG A 381 -10.09 11.32 -19.63
N VAL A 382 -10.31 11.51 -20.92
CA VAL A 382 -11.60 11.23 -21.58
C VAL A 382 -11.96 9.75 -21.44
N ALA A 383 -11.02 8.84 -21.71
CA ALA A 383 -11.25 7.40 -21.60
C ALA A 383 -11.60 6.98 -20.16
N GLU A 384 -10.90 7.53 -19.16
CA GLU A 384 -11.17 7.29 -17.74
C GLU A 384 -12.58 7.72 -17.35
N LEU A 385 -12.98 8.93 -17.72
CA LEU A 385 -14.31 9.46 -17.40
C LEU A 385 -15.43 8.69 -18.10
N LEU A 386 -15.22 8.28 -19.35
CA LEU A 386 -16.15 7.40 -20.05
C LEU A 386 -16.29 6.05 -19.35
N ALA A 387 -15.22 5.49 -18.81
CA ALA A 387 -15.27 4.26 -18.01
C ALA A 387 -16.08 4.46 -16.72
N ASP A 388 -15.85 5.58 -16.00
CA ASP A 388 -16.57 5.91 -14.78
C ASP A 388 -18.07 6.17 -15.03
N ILE A 389 -18.42 6.88 -16.12
CA ILE A 389 -19.79 7.10 -16.56
C ILE A 389 -20.46 5.77 -16.92
N GLY A 390 -19.77 4.96 -17.73
CA GLY A 390 -20.23 3.65 -18.15
C GLY A 390 -20.56 2.74 -16.98
N TYR A 391 -19.68 2.71 -15.98
CA TYR A 391 -19.90 1.94 -14.75
C TYR A 391 -21.09 2.46 -13.92
N LYS A 392 -21.10 3.77 -13.62
CA LYS A 392 -22.15 4.36 -12.76
C LYS A 392 -23.56 4.28 -13.37
N ARG A 393 -23.67 4.44 -14.68
CA ARG A 393 -24.95 4.53 -15.39
C ARG A 393 -25.32 3.25 -16.15
N GLN A 394 -24.46 2.24 -16.09
CA GLN A 394 -24.59 1.00 -16.88
C GLN A 394 -24.66 1.31 -18.40
N ASP A 395 -23.89 2.32 -18.84
CA ASP A 395 -23.83 2.76 -20.23
C ASP A 395 -22.76 1.99 -21.00
N GLU A 396 -23.20 0.96 -21.73
CA GLU A 396 -22.32 0.12 -22.55
C GLU A 396 -21.61 0.91 -23.67
N ALA A 397 -22.24 1.98 -24.21
CA ALA A 397 -21.63 2.77 -25.28
C ALA A 397 -20.39 3.54 -24.77
N SER A 398 -20.50 4.16 -23.60
CA SER A 398 -19.37 4.83 -22.95
C SER A 398 -18.26 3.85 -22.60
N MET A 399 -18.58 2.67 -22.05
CA MET A 399 -17.60 1.63 -21.74
C MET A 399 -16.87 1.14 -23.00
N LYS A 400 -17.60 0.93 -24.10
CA LYS A 400 -17.03 0.51 -25.37
C LYS A 400 -16.08 1.56 -25.94
N LYS A 401 -16.50 2.84 -25.95
CA LYS A 401 -15.66 3.95 -26.43
C LYS A 401 -14.38 4.09 -25.60
N ALA A 402 -14.48 3.97 -24.27
CA ALA A 402 -13.33 3.99 -23.38
C ALA A 402 -12.36 2.84 -23.71
N ARG A 403 -12.89 1.62 -23.93
CA ARG A 403 -12.09 0.44 -24.29
C ARG A 403 -11.35 0.66 -25.61
N GLU A 404 -12.05 1.10 -26.65
CA GLU A 404 -11.45 1.39 -27.97
C GLU A 404 -10.31 2.40 -27.87
N MET A 405 -10.47 3.46 -27.06
CA MET A 405 -9.44 4.48 -26.85
C MET A 405 -8.22 3.90 -26.15
N VAL A 406 -8.43 3.15 -25.06
CA VAL A 406 -7.33 2.56 -24.28
C VAL A 406 -6.58 1.50 -25.10
N ASP A 407 -7.29 0.65 -25.84
CA ASP A 407 -6.69 -0.41 -26.66
C ASP A 407 -5.81 0.21 -27.78
N ALA A 408 -6.28 1.29 -28.42
CA ALA A 408 -5.50 2.02 -29.45
C ALA A 408 -4.21 2.66 -28.89
N ILE A 409 -4.21 3.03 -27.60
CA ILE A 409 -3.02 3.54 -26.93
C ILE A 409 -2.07 2.39 -26.57
N LEU A 410 -2.59 1.31 -25.98
CA LEU A 410 -1.79 0.15 -25.57
C LEU A 410 -1.22 -0.64 -26.75
N GLU A 411 -1.83 -0.55 -27.94
CA GLU A 411 -1.27 -1.12 -29.17
C GLU A 411 0.05 -0.43 -29.57
N LYS A 412 0.17 0.87 -29.33
CA LYS A 412 1.36 1.66 -29.65
C LYS A 412 2.36 1.70 -28.49
N GLU A 413 1.85 1.76 -27.28
CA GLU A 413 2.61 1.90 -26.02
C GLU A 413 2.14 0.84 -25.00
N PRO A 414 2.54 -0.44 -25.16
CA PRO A 414 2.02 -1.54 -24.32
C PRO A 414 2.30 -1.36 -22.83
N ASP A 415 3.36 -0.65 -22.49
CA ASP A 415 3.82 -0.44 -21.11
C ASP A 415 3.44 0.94 -20.53
N SER A 416 2.59 1.72 -21.23
CA SER A 416 2.12 3.01 -20.71
C SER A 416 1.42 2.85 -19.36
N PRO A 417 1.95 3.38 -18.25
CA PRO A 417 1.35 3.19 -16.93
C PRO A 417 -0.03 3.83 -16.83
N GLU A 418 -0.23 5.00 -17.45
CA GLU A 418 -1.49 5.71 -17.43
C GLU A 418 -2.58 4.95 -18.19
N ALA A 419 -2.24 4.41 -19.37
CA ALA A 419 -3.19 3.60 -20.14
C ALA A 419 -3.52 2.29 -19.42
N ARG A 420 -2.53 1.64 -18.80
CA ARG A 420 -2.74 0.45 -17.95
C ARG A 420 -3.59 0.73 -16.73
N PHE A 421 -3.49 1.91 -16.15
CA PHE A 421 -4.36 2.31 -15.04
C PHE A 421 -5.83 2.39 -15.46
N VAL A 422 -6.12 3.02 -16.61
CA VAL A 422 -7.49 3.09 -17.15
C VAL A 422 -7.99 1.70 -17.59
N ASP A 423 -7.11 0.86 -18.18
CA ASP A 423 -7.42 -0.54 -18.50
C ASP A 423 -7.82 -1.33 -17.25
N ALA A 424 -7.12 -1.15 -16.13
CA ALA A 424 -7.48 -1.79 -14.87
C ALA A 424 -8.88 -1.35 -14.38
N LYS A 425 -9.20 -0.05 -14.45
CA LYS A 425 -10.54 0.45 -14.11
C LYS A 425 -11.62 -0.19 -15.00
N LEU A 426 -11.37 -0.29 -16.30
CA LEU A 426 -12.31 -0.95 -17.25
C LEU A 426 -12.49 -2.44 -16.93
N LYS A 427 -11.43 -3.16 -16.55
CA LYS A 427 -11.50 -4.57 -16.11
C LYS A 427 -12.32 -4.72 -14.83
N LEU A 428 -12.19 -3.77 -13.88
CA LEU A 428 -13.02 -3.76 -12.67
C LEU A 428 -14.51 -3.62 -12.98
N THR A 429 -14.88 -2.80 -13.97
CA THR A 429 -16.29 -2.68 -14.39
C THR A 429 -16.86 -3.99 -14.95
N GLN A 430 -16.00 -4.86 -15.48
CA GLN A 430 -16.33 -6.19 -16.02
C GLN A 430 -16.19 -7.30 -14.98
N ASN A 431 -15.89 -6.95 -13.72
CA ASN A 431 -15.59 -7.90 -12.63
C ASN A 431 -14.37 -8.81 -12.91
N ASP A 432 -13.47 -8.39 -13.83
CA ASP A 432 -12.19 -9.05 -14.06
C ASP A 432 -11.15 -8.59 -13.03
N LEU A 433 -11.28 -9.08 -11.81
CA LEU A 433 -10.38 -8.71 -10.70
C LEU A 433 -8.93 -9.15 -10.95
N ALA A 434 -8.73 -10.32 -11.59
CA ALA A 434 -7.39 -10.84 -11.88
C ALA A 434 -6.67 -10.00 -12.94
N GLY A 435 -7.37 -9.65 -14.02
CA GLY A 435 -6.84 -8.77 -15.07
C GLY A 435 -6.56 -7.36 -14.56
N ALA A 436 -7.44 -6.80 -13.72
CA ALA A 436 -7.24 -5.50 -13.10
C ALA A 436 -5.99 -5.47 -12.20
N LYS A 437 -5.83 -6.49 -11.34
CA LYS A 437 -4.65 -6.65 -10.50
C LYS A 437 -3.35 -6.69 -11.31
N SER A 438 -3.31 -7.50 -12.37
CA SER A 438 -2.14 -7.61 -13.24
C SER A 438 -1.79 -6.27 -13.90
N SER A 439 -2.78 -5.52 -14.40
CA SER A 439 -2.54 -4.19 -15.00
C SER A 439 -2.00 -3.19 -13.98
N LEU A 440 -2.53 -3.20 -12.74
CA LEU A 440 -2.08 -2.31 -11.66
C LEU A 440 -0.68 -2.67 -11.14
N GLU A 441 -0.32 -3.95 -11.09
CA GLU A 441 1.04 -4.38 -10.74
C GLU A 441 2.06 -3.85 -11.75
N ILE A 442 1.76 -3.84 -13.06
CA ILE A 442 2.60 -3.22 -14.09
C ILE A 442 2.70 -1.70 -13.88
N VAL A 443 1.57 -1.04 -13.58
CA VAL A 443 1.55 0.41 -13.27
C VAL A 443 2.50 0.73 -12.12
N LEU A 444 2.40 -0.01 -11.02
CA LEU A 444 3.19 0.25 -9.80
C LEU A 444 4.66 -0.17 -9.94
N GLN A 445 4.99 -1.09 -10.86
CA GLN A 445 6.36 -1.38 -11.22
C GLN A 445 7.02 -0.18 -11.92
N ALA A 446 6.26 0.50 -12.79
CA ALA A 446 6.75 1.69 -13.51
C ALA A 446 6.68 2.98 -12.67
N LYS A 447 5.64 3.12 -11.84
CA LYS A 447 5.37 4.29 -10.99
C LYS A 447 5.06 3.87 -9.55
N PRO A 448 6.07 3.51 -8.74
CA PRO A 448 5.87 2.98 -7.38
C PRO A 448 5.32 4.00 -6.37
N ASP A 449 5.31 5.28 -6.72
CA ASP A 449 4.81 6.36 -5.86
C ASP A 449 3.45 6.92 -6.33
N TRP A 450 2.68 6.15 -7.09
CA TRP A 450 1.37 6.58 -7.55
C TRP A 450 0.26 6.18 -6.56
N ALA A 451 -0.09 7.10 -5.64
CA ALA A 451 -1.07 6.88 -4.57
C ALA A 451 -2.41 6.32 -5.07
N GLN A 452 -2.94 6.88 -6.17
CA GLN A 452 -4.22 6.44 -6.74
C GLN A 452 -4.17 4.99 -7.25
N ALA A 453 -3.04 4.57 -7.83
CA ALA A 453 -2.87 3.20 -8.30
C ALA A 453 -2.81 2.21 -7.12
N HIS A 454 -2.12 2.54 -6.04
CA HIS A 454 -2.14 1.77 -4.80
C HIS A 454 -3.55 1.66 -4.21
N PHE A 455 -4.33 2.75 -4.20
CA PHE A 455 -5.71 2.72 -3.74
C PHE A 455 -6.59 1.80 -4.58
N VAL A 456 -6.50 1.88 -5.92
CA VAL A 456 -7.30 1.03 -6.82
C VAL A 456 -6.88 -0.44 -6.69
N LEU A 457 -5.57 -0.73 -6.54
CA LEU A 457 -5.08 -2.09 -6.28
C LEU A 457 -5.58 -2.60 -4.91
N GLY A 458 -5.48 -1.78 -3.87
CA GLY A 458 -6.01 -2.11 -2.55
C GLY A 458 -7.50 -2.41 -2.57
N SER A 459 -8.29 -1.60 -3.29
CA SER A 459 -9.72 -1.82 -3.50
C SER A 459 -10.01 -3.13 -4.25
N THR A 460 -9.22 -3.43 -5.28
CA THR A 460 -9.30 -4.69 -6.05
C THR A 460 -9.02 -5.89 -5.16
N LEU A 461 -8.01 -5.80 -4.30
CA LEU A 461 -7.64 -6.84 -3.35
C LEU A 461 -8.72 -7.05 -2.27
N VAL A 462 -9.38 -5.97 -1.81
CA VAL A 462 -10.55 -6.09 -0.92
C VAL A 462 -11.67 -6.86 -1.61
N ALA A 463 -11.98 -6.53 -2.87
CA ALA A 463 -12.99 -7.25 -3.65
C ALA A 463 -12.64 -8.73 -3.88
N SER A 464 -11.34 -9.06 -3.94
CA SER A 464 -10.84 -10.44 -4.07
C SER A 464 -10.74 -11.18 -2.73
N GLY A 465 -11.03 -10.51 -1.58
CA GLY A 465 -10.89 -11.09 -0.24
C GLY A 465 -9.44 -11.17 0.27
N GLU A 466 -8.47 -10.59 -0.43
CA GLU A 466 -7.04 -10.58 -0.09
C GLU A 466 -6.72 -9.45 0.90
N PHE A 467 -7.41 -9.40 2.06
CA PHE A 467 -7.38 -8.27 3.01
C PHE A 467 -5.97 -7.92 3.52
N ALA A 468 -5.12 -8.92 3.77
CA ALA A 468 -3.75 -8.68 4.26
C ALA A 468 -2.89 -7.91 3.23
N ARG A 469 -3.01 -8.23 1.93
CA ARG A 469 -2.34 -7.50 0.85
C ARG A 469 -2.99 -6.12 0.63
N ALA A 470 -4.33 -6.06 0.67
CA ALA A 470 -5.07 -4.81 0.54
C ALA A 470 -4.63 -3.77 1.57
N ARG A 471 -4.39 -4.20 2.82
CA ARG A 471 -3.86 -3.33 3.88
C ARG A 471 -2.55 -2.66 3.48
N VAL A 472 -1.61 -3.41 2.92
CA VAL A 472 -0.29 -2.89 2.52
C VAL A 472 -0.45 -1.82 1.44
N GLU A 473 -1.22 -2.10 0.41
CA GLU A 473 -1.44 -1.17 -0.70
C GLU A 473 -2.20 0.09 -0.26
N LEU A 474 -3.24 -0.07 0.57
CA LEU A 474 -4.01 1.07 1.10
C LEU A 474 -3.17 1.93 2.06
N ALA A 475 -2.33 1.32 2.89
CA ALA A 475 -1.41 2.05 3.76
C ALA A 475 -0.41 2.87 2.94
N ARG A 476 0.13 2.29 1.86
CA ARG A 476 1.01 3.02 0.93
C ARG A 476 0.29 4.17 0.23
N ALA A 477 -0.95 3.97 -0.20
CA ALA A 477 -1.76 5.04 -0.78
C ALA A 477 -1.95 6.22 0.19
N VAL A 478 -2.26 5.95 1.46
CA VAL A 478 -2.44 6.97 2.51
C VAL A 478 -1.11 7.65 2.89
N GLU A 479 0.01 6.92 2.84
CA GLU A 479 1.35 7.47 3.07
C GLU A 479 1.74 8.46 1.97
N LEU A 480 1.51 8.08 0.70
CA LEU A 480 1.83 8.89 -0.48
C LEU A 480 0.90 10.11 -0.63
N ASP A 481 -0.38 9.93 -0.34
CA ASP A 481 -1.38 11.01 -0.34
C ASP A 481 -2.27 10.93 0.92
N PRO A 482 -1.92 11.65 1.99
CA PRO A 482 -2.71 11.70 3.20
C PRO A 482 -4.12 12.29 3.03
N GLN A 483 -4.38 13.00 1.91
CA GLN A 483 -5.68 13.58 1.57
C GLN A 483 -6.57 12.61 0.77
N LEU A 484 -6.07 11.45 0.39
CA LEU A 484 -6.85 10.41 -0.28
C LEU A 484 -7.78 9.73 0.75
N LEU A 485 -8.86 10.44 1.11
CA LEU A 485 -9.78 10.04 2.18
C LEU A 485 -10.42 8.68 1.93
N ASP A 486 -10.75 8.36 0.68
CA ASP A 486 -11.34 7.06 0.33
C ASP A 486 -10.39 5.90 0.65
N ALA A 487 -9.08 6.06 0.42
CA ALA A 487 -8.10 5.07 0.81
C ALA A 487 -8.04 4.89 2.33
N ARG A 488 -8.09 5.99 3.08
CA ARG A 488 -8.09 5.99 4.56
C ARG A 488 -9.36 5.34 5.12
N LYS A 489 -10.53 5.67 4.55
CA LYS A 489 -11.81 5.03 4.89
C LYS A 489 -11.76 3.52 4.69
N LEU A 490 -11.26 3.09 3.51
CA LEU A 490 -11.18 1.66 3.20
C LEU A 490 -10.12 0.96 4.07
N LEU A 491 -9.00 1.62 4.35
CA LEU A 491 -7.95 1.09 5.24
C LEU A 491 -8.49 0.85 6.66
N ALA A 492 -9.27 1.77 7.22
CA ALA A 492 -9.92 1.58 8.53
C ALA A 492 -10.82 0.33 8.54
N ARG A 493 -11.58 0.11 7.47
CA ARG A 493 -12.43 -1.09 7.33
C ARG A 493 -11.62 -2.38 7.21
N VAL A 494 -10.53 -2.35 6.44
CA VAL A 494 -9.64 -3.50 6.26
C VAL A 494 -8.95 -3.87 7.57
N HIS A 495 -8.45 -2.89 8.34
CA HIS A 495 -7.90 -3.13 9.68
C HIS A 495 -8.94 -3.76 10.62
N ALA A 496 -10.18 -3.25 10.62
CA ALA A 496 -11.26 -3.82 11.42
C ALA A 496 -11.57 -5.27 11.03
N GLN A 497 -11.57 -5.59 9.73
CA GLN A 497 -11.79 -6.93 9.20
C GLN A 497 -10.67 -7.92 9.58
N LEU A 498 -9.43 -7.43 9.64
CA LEU A 498 -8.25 -8.22 10.05
C LEU A 498 -8.13 -8.37 11.59
N GLY A 499 -9.02 -7.74 12.36
CA GLY A 499 -8.96 -7.74 13.83
C GLY A 499 -7.93 -6.76 14.40
N GLU A 500 -7.34 -5.91 13.59
CA GLU A 500 -6.35 -4.89 13.97
C GLU A 500 -7.07 -3.62 14.45
N HIS A 501 -7.85 -3.75 15.52
CA HIS A 501 -8.85 -2.76 15.92
C HIS A 501 -8.26 -1.40 16.34
N GLU A 502 -7.07 -1.34 16.95
CA GLU A 502 -6.45 -0.05 17.30
C GLU A 502 -6.08 0.76 16.06
N PHE A 503 -5.56 0.11 15.01
CA PHE A 503 -5.28 0.77 13.73
C PHE A 503 -6.57 1.20 13.01
N ALA A 504 -7.63 0.38 13.09
CA ALA A 504 -8.94 0.76 12.55
C ALA A 504 -9.49 2.04 13.23
N ILE A 505 -9.33 2.17 14.54
CA ILE A 505 -9.72 3.35 15.31
C ILE A 505 -8.88 4.56 14.89
N GLU A 506 -7.57 4.41 14.77
CA GLU A 506 -6.65 5.47 14.36
C GLU A 506 -7.01 6.03 12.97
N GLN A 507 -7.09 5.16 11.96
CA GLN A 507 -7.41 5.58 10.60
C GLN A 507 -8.82 6.14 10.49
N GLY A 508 -9.79 5.52 11.18
CA GLY A 508 -11.17 6.00 11.22
C GLY A 508 -11.30 7.39 11.85
N ARG A 509 -10.64 7.65 12.97
CA ARG A 509 -10.61 8.97 13.61
C ARG A 509 -9.92 10.03 12.75
N ALA A 510 -8.81 9.67 12.10
CA ALA A 510 -8.12 10.57 11.17
C ALA A 510 -9.00 10.94 9.96
N TYR A 511 -9.78 10.00 9.45
CA TYR A 511 -10.81 10.27 8.43
C TYR A 511 -11.91 11.19 8.96
N LEU A 512 -12.49 10.89 10.14
CA LEU A 512 -13.59 11.64 10.75
C LEU A 512 -13.20 13.07 11.14
N ALA A 513 -11.92 13.36 11.34
CA ALA A 513 -11.42 14.72 11.55
C ALA A 513 -11.70 15.64 10.35
N GLN A 514 -11.74 15.09 9.14
CA GLN A 514 -12.01 15.81 7.90
C GLN A 514 -13.45 15.60 7.39
N ARG A 515 -14.08 14.48 7.75
CA ARG A 515 -15.46 14.11 7.37
C ARG A 515 -16.27 13.72 8.63
N PRO A 516 -16.61 14.67 9.50
CA PRO A 516 -17.22 14.38 10.79
C PRO A 516 -18.63 13.78 10.71
N ASP A 517 -19.31 13.88 9.57
CA ASP A 517 -20.69 13.43 9.39
C ASP A 517 -20.80 11.99 8.83
N ASP A 518 -19.67 11.30 8.56
CA ASP A 518 -19.71 9.94 8.03
C ASP A 518 -20.09 8.93 9.11
N GLY A 519 -21.38 8.57 9.16
CA GLY A 519 -21.94 7.61 10.10
C GLY A 519 -21.38 6.19 9.92
N GLU A 520 -21.03 5.78 8.69
CA GLU A 520 -20.48 4.46 8.41
C GLU A 520 -19.10 4.28 9.10
N VAL A 521 -18.23 5.28 8.96
CA VAL A 521 -16.91 5.22 9.60
C VAL A 521 -17.04 5.32 11.13
N ARG A 522 -17.98 6.10 11.65
CA ARG A 522 -18.26 6.12 13.11
C ARG A 522 -18.66 4.76 13.64
N ILE A 523 -19.44 4.00 12.86
CA ILE A 523 -19.82 2.64 13.23
C ILE A 523 -18.59 1.72 13.23
N VAL A 524 -17.72 1.79 12.23
CA VAL A 524 -16.47 1.01 12.17
C VAL A 524 -15.58 1.30 13.38
N VAL A 525 -15.41 2.59 13.72
CA VAL A 525 -14.64 3.01 14.91
C VAL A 525 -15.31 2.50 16.19
N GLY A 526 -16.62 2.66 16.31
CA GLY A 526 -17.39 2.19 17.47
C GLY A 526 -17.30 0.68 17.67
N GLN A 527 -17.44 -0.10 16.60
CA GLN A 527 -17.30 -1.56 16.66
C GLN A 527 -15.87 -1.97 17.06
N SER A 528 -14.85 -1.30 16.52
CA SER A 528 -13.45 -1.55 16.87
C SER A 528 -13.16 -1.19 18.34
N LEU A 529 -13.72 -0.10 18.86
CA LEU A 529 -13.64 0.29 20.27
C LEU A 529 -14.28 -0.76 21.20
N ILE A 530 -15.40 -1.36 20.80
CA ILE A 530 -16.01 -2.47 21.54
C ILE A 530 -15.05 -3.66 21.62
N ARG A 531 -14.39 -3.99 20.52
CA ARG A 531 -13.47 -5.15 20.45
C ARG A 531 -12.24 -5.00 21.34
N VAL A 532 -11.75 -3.76 21.52
CA VAL A 532 -10.64 -3.46 22.44
C VAL A 532 -11.10 -3.12 23.87
N GLY A 533 -12.39 -3.36 24.21
CA GLY A 533 -12.92 -3.18 25.56
C GLY A 533 -13.26 -1.73 25.93
N ARG A 534 -13.16 -0.77 24.98
CA ARG A 534 -13.42 0.67 25.21
C ARG A 534 -14.89 1.02 24.94
N SER A 535 -15.81 0.31 25.61
CA SER A 535 -17.25 0.38 25.33
C SER A 535 -17.86 1.77 25.57
N GLN A 536 -17.36 2.53 26.55
CA GLN A 536 -17.86 3.89 26.81
C GLN A 536 -17.53 4.83 25.62
N GLU A 537 -16.31 4.80 25.14
CA GLU A 537 -15.89 5.60 23.96
C GLU A 537 -16.65 5.17 22.70
N ALA A 538 -16.90 3.86 22.55
CA ALA A 538 -17.72 3.35 21.44
C ALA A 538 -19.13 3.96 21.45
N TYR A 539 -19.75 4.02 22.63
CA TYR A 539 -21.06 4.63 22.78
C TYR A 539 -21.05 6.09 22.37
N GLU A 540 -20.11 6.88 22.93
CA GLU A 540 -19.96 8.30 22.65
C GLU A 540 -19.68 8.55 21.16
N GLU A 541 -18.89 7.69 20.50
CA GLU A 541 -18.58 7.85 19.08
C GLU A 541 -19.80 7.58 18.20
N VAL A 542 -20.54 6.50 18.43
CA VAL A 542 -21.73 6.19 17.62
C VAL A 542 -22.89 7.16 17.94
N GLU A 543 -22.98 7.66 19.17
CA GLU A 543 -24.03 8.62 19.56
C GLU A 543 -23.88 9.99 18.87
N LYS A 544 -22.68 10.36 18.40
CA LYS A 544 -22.46 11.57 17.56
C LYS A 544 -23.21 11.53 16.23
N ILE A 545 -23.67 10.36 15.77
CA ILE A 545 -24.54 10.26 14.59
C ILE A 545 -25.91 10.86 14.97
N PRO A 546 -26.39 11.91 14.28
CA PRO A 546 -27.71 12.50 14.54
C PRO A 546 -28.82 11.43 14.50
N GLU A 547 -29.81 11.55 15.37
CA GLU A 547 -30.83 10.48 15.53
C GLU A 547 -31.56 10.19 14.22
N GLU A 548 -31.87 11.21 13.46
CA GLU A 548 -32.52 11.13 12.14
C GLU A 548 -31.66 10.47 11.05
N LYS A 549 -30.35 10.41 11.23
CA LYS A 549 -29.39 9.77 10.33
C LYS A 549 -28.93 8.38 10.80
N ARG A 550 -29.40 7.93 11.97
CA ARG A 550 -29.02 6.60 12.50
C ARG A 550 -29.73 5.51 11.71
N ASP A 551 -28.97 4.79 10.93
CA ASP A 551 -29.41 3.60 10.23
C ASP A 551 -29.57 2.37 11.16
N ALA A 552 -29.93 1.24 10.59
CA ALA A 552 -30.08 -0.01 11.35
C ALA A 552 -28.79 -0.42 12.09
N ALA A 553 -27.62 -0.19 11.48
CA ALA A 553 -26.32 -0.56 12.06
C ALA A 553 -25.98 0.32 13.27
N ALA A 554 -26.22 1.62 13.20
CA ALA A 554 -26.04 2.54 14.33
C ALA A 554 -27.00 2.22 15.50
N GLN A 555 -28.29 1.98 15.21
CA GLN A 555 -29.28 1.60 16.22
C GLN A 555 -28.91 0.25 16.87
N PHE A 556 -28.43 -0.69 16.07
CA PHE A 556 -27.98 -2.00 16.57
C PHE A 556 -26.75 -1.88 17.50
N ALA A 557 -25.74 -1.12 17.07
CA ALA A 557 -24.52 -0.89 17.86
C ALA A 557 -24.85 -0.24 19.20
N LEU A 558 -25.62 0.85 19.19
CA LEU A 558 -26.05 1.54 20.40
C LEU A 558 -26.96 0.65 21.28
N GLY A 559 -27.86 -0.13 20.68
CA GLY A 559 -28.72 -1.05 21.40
C GLY A 559 -27.94 -2.11 22.17
N ARG A 560 -26.91 -2.70 21.55
CA ARG A 560 -26.02 -3.65 22.21
C ARG A 560 -25.18 -3.02 23.32
N LEU A 561 -24.69 -1.79 23.12
CA LEU A 561 -23.97 -1.06 24.16
C LEU A 561 -24.87 -0.70 25.34
N ASP A 562 -26.12 -0.28 25.10
CA ASP A 562 -27.08 -0.05 26.16
C ASP A 562 -27.33 -1.32 26.99
N LEU A 563 -27.48 -2.48 26.35
CA LEU A 563 -27.60 -3.77 27.05
C LEU A 563 -26.34 -4.08 27.87
N ALA A 564 -25.14 -3.86 27.33
CA ALA A 564 -23.90 -4.08 28.05
C ALA A 564 -23.75 -3.17 29.29
N PHE A 565 -24.35 -1.98 29.28
CA PHE A 565 -24.40 -1.04 30.41
C PHE A 565 -25.59 -1.30 31.34
N GLY A 566 -26.35 -2.38 31.15
CA GLY A 566 -27.52 -2.71 31.95
C GLY A 566 -28.76 -1.85 31.67
N ARG A 567 -28.73 -1.03 30.59
CA ARG A 567 -29.89 -0.21 30.18
C ARG A 567 -30.83 -0.98 29.29
N VAL A 568 -31.44 -2.06 29.87
CA VAL A 568 -32.15 -3.10 29.11
C VAL A 568 -33.30 -2.53 28.27
N GLU A 569 -34.17 -1.67 28.84
CA GLU A 569 -35.34 -1.14 28.12
C GLU A 569 -34.90 -0.20 26.96
N GLN A 570 -33.88 0.61 27.18
CA GLN A 570 -33.33 1.50 26.16
C GLN A 570 -32.68 0.68 25.03
N GLY A 571 -31.85 -0.31 25.38
CA GLY A 571 -31.22 -1.22 24.43
C GLY A 571 -32.25 -1.96 23.58
N LYS A 572 -33.31 -2.52 24.23
CA LYS A 572 -34.41 -3.18 23.51
C LYS A 572 -35.13 -2.23 22.54
N ALA A 573 -35.42 -0.98 22.98
CA ALA A 573 -36.08 0.00 22.14
C ALA A 573 -35.25 0.33 20.89
N ARG A 574 -33.90 0.47 21.01
CA ARG A 574 -32.99 0.67 19.89
C ARG A 574 -32.93 -0.55 18.98
N LEU A 575 -32.88 -1.75 19.52
CA LEU A 575 -32.91 -2.98 18.73
C LEU A 575 -34.20 -3.13 17.92
N LEU A 576 -35.34 -2.72 18.48
CA LEU A 576 -36.62 -2.68 17.76
C LEU A 576 -36.64 -1.63 16.64
N LYS A 577 -35.99 -0.47 16.86
CA LYS A 577 -35.75 0.51 15.77
C LYS A 577 -34.88 -0.07 14.68
N ALA A 578 -33.80 -0.81 15.05
CA ALA A 578 -32.90 -1.46 14.08
C ALA A 578 -33.65 -2.51 13.24
N ASP A 579 -34.49 -3.33 13.88
CA ASP A 579 -35.35 -4.32 13.19
C ASP A 579 -36.37 -3.65 12.25
N ALA A 580 -36.93 -2.50 12.66
CA ALA A 580 -37.84 -1.72 11.81
C ALA A 580 -37.17 -1.12 10.59
N LEU A 581 -35.90 -0.69 10.70
CA LEU A 581 -35.11 -0.10 9.60
C LEU A 581 -34.55 -1.16 8.63
N ALA A 582 -34.19 -2.34 9.15
CA ALA A 582 -33.70 -3.48 8.35
C ALA A 582 -34.40 -4.78 8.84
N PRO A 583 -35.65 -5.01 8.43
CA PRO A 583 -36.41 -6.16 8.87
C PRO A 583 -35.76 -7.49 8.51
N GLY A 584 -35.69 -8.40 9.47
CA GLY A 584 -35.15 -9.73 9.23
C GLY A 584 -33.65 -9.86 9.39
N ASN A 585 -32.96 -8.84 9.90
CA ASN A 585 -31.55 -8.99 10.26
C ASN A 585 -31.38 -9.98 11.42
N ALA A 586 -30.80 -11.14 11.15
CA ALA A 586 -30.65 -12.24 12.10
C ALA A 586 -29.88 -11.83 13.37
N GLN A 587 -28.88 -10.94 13.28
CA GLN A 587 -28.12 -10.50 14.46
C GLN A 587 -28.95 -9.61 15.38
N VAL A 588 -29.80 -8.74 14.82
CA VAL A 588 -30.73 -7.90 15.56
C VAL A 588 -31.78 -8.80 16.25
N LEU A 589 -32.37 -9.75 15.52
CA LEU A 589 -33.36 -10.68 16.04
C LEU A 589 -32.79 -11.60 17.14
N ARG A 590 -31.55 -12.04 17.00
CA ARG A 590 -30.85 -12.81 18.03
C ARG A 590 -30.63 -12.00 19.32
N SER A 591 -30.25 -10.73 19.17
CA SER A 591 -30.12 -9.84 20.34
C SER A 591 -31.44 -9.58 21.03
N LEU A 592 -32.52 -9.40 20.25
CA LEU A 592 -33.90 -9.30 20.82
C LEU A 592 -34.36 -10.59 21.51
N LEU A 593 -34.06 -11.76 20.92
CA LEU A 593 -34.37 -13.07 21.52
C LEU A 593 -33.67 -13.23 22.86
N ALA A 594 -32.40 -12.82 22.98
CA ALA A 594 -31.69 -12.88 24.25
C ALA A 594 -32.36 -12.03 25.33
N VAL A 595 -32.76 -10.79 25.00
CA VAL A 595 -33.49 -9.90 25.94
C VAL A 595 -34.86 -10.46 26.27
N ASP A 596 -35.63 -10.93 25.27
CA ASP A 596 -36.98 -11.47 25.48
C ASP A 596 -36.94 -12.77 26.29
N ARG A 597 -35.88 -13.56 26.16
CA ARG A 597 -35.68 -14.77 27.02
C ARG A 597 -35.54 -14.41 28.49
N GLU A 598 -34.74 -13.40 28.82
CA GLU A 598 -34.58 -12.94 30.22
C GLU A 598 -35.87 -12.32 30.78
N GLN A 599 -36.64 -11.67 29.89
CA GLN A 599 -37.94 -11.09 30.27
C GLN A 599 -39.12 -12.08 30.26
N GLY A 600 -38.90 -13.34 29.87
CA GLY A 600 -39.97 -14.33 29.76
C GLY A 600 -40.92 -14.10 28.56
N LYS A 601 -40.50 -13.32 27.57
CA LYS A 601 -41.29 -12.89 26.41
C LYS A 601 -40.98 -13.65 25.11
N LEU A 602 -40.62 -14.94 25.22
CA LEU A 602 -40.22 -15.76 24.06
C LEU A 602 -41.28 -15.81 22.96
N ALA A 603 -42.55 -15.65 23.27
CA ALA A 603 -43.62 -15.61 22.26
C ALA A 603 -43.54 -14.38 21.33
N GLU A 604 -43.08 -13.24 21.84
CA GLU A 604 -42.87 -12.02 21.03
C GLU A 604 -41.72 -12.22 20.04
N SER A 605 -40.60 -12.79 20.50
CA SER A 605 -39.45 -13.12 19.63
C SER A 605 -39.82 -14.16 18.58
N ALA A 606 -40.56 -15.23 18.97
CA ALA A 606 -41.02 -16.25 18.03
C ALA A 606 -41.85 -15.62 16.88
N ALA A 607 -42.88 -14.82 17.23
CA ALA A 607 -43.72 -14.16 16.22
C ALA A 607 -42.94 -13.19 15.30
N ARG A 608 -41.86 -12.55 15.79
CA ARG A 608 -41.02 -11.66 15.02
C ARG A 608 -40.12 -12.45 14.08
N ILE A 609 -39.48 -13.51 14.59
CA ILE A 609 -38.60 -14.40 13.80
C ILE A 609 -39.40 -15.11 12.71
N ASP A 610 -40.63 -15.60 13.05
CA ASP A 610 -41.49 -16.26 12.07
C ASP A 610 -41.92 -15.35 10.94
N ARG A 611 -42.23 -14.09 11.20
CA ARG A 611 -42.52 -13.11 10.15
C ARG A 611 -41.30 -12.85 9.27
N ALA A 612 -40.11 -12.73 9.86
CA ALA A 612 -38.88 -12.53 9.13
C ALA A 612 -38.54 -13.73 8.21
N ALA A 613 -38.70 -14.95 8.73
CA ALA A 613 -38.46 -16.18 7.99
C ALA A 613 -39.49 -16.41 6.88
N GLN A 614 -40.75 -16.00 7.07
CA GLN A 614 -41.77 -16.02 6.02
C GLN A 614 -41.45 -15.03 4.88
N ALA A 615 -40.89 -13.87 5.20
CA ALA A 615 -40.48 -12.88 4.21
C ALA A 615 -39.22 -13.33 3.44
N ASN A 616 -38.34 -14.09 4.10
CA ASN A 616 -37.06 -14.55 3.53
C ASN A 616 -36.90 -16.07 3.77
N PRO A 617 -37.65 -16.91 3.04
CA PRO A 617 -37.74 -18.36 3.32
C PRO A 617 -36.47 -19.15 2.93
N SER A 618 -35.52 -18.51 2.25
CA SER A 618 -34.20 -19.06 1.87
C SER A 618 -33.08 -18.63 2.81
N ASP A 619 -33.36 -17.85 3.85
CA ASP A 619 -32.36 -17.42 4.81
C ASP A 619 -32.13 -18.50 5.89
N SER A 620 -30.93 -19.09 5.84
CA SER A 620 -30.49 -20.11 6.78
C SER A 620 -30.40 -19.63 8.22
N GLN A 621 -30.01 -18.38 8.47
CA GLN A 621 -29.88 -17.82 9.80
C GLN A 621 -31.24 -17.56 10.46
N LEU A 622 -32.24 -17.19 9.69
CA LEU A 622 -33.62 -17.05 10.19
C LEU A 622 -34.23 -18.41 10.51
N ALA A 623 -34.01 -19.43 9.70
CA ALA A 623 -34.43 -20.79 9.99
C ALA A 623 -33.74 -21.34 11.25
N GLU A 624 -32.47 -21.04 11.46
CA GLU A 624 -31.72 -21.36 12.68
C GLU A 624 -32.34 -20.69 13.91
N LEU A 625 -32.65 -19.39 13.84
CA LEU A 625 -33.30 -18.66 14.92
C LEU A 625 -34.71 -19.23 15.26
N GLN A 626 -35.47 -19.67 14.23
CA GLN A 626 -36.72 -20.40 14.47
C GLN A 626 -36.48 -21.68 15.27
N GLY A 627 -35.42 -22.39 14.94
CA GLY A 627 -35.01 -23.57 15.68
C GLY A 627 -34.65 -23.28 17.13
N GLU A 628 -33.79 -22.26 17.33
CA GLU A 628 -33.37 -21.84 18.67
C GLU A 628 -34.56 -21.43 19.56
N VAL A 629 -35.43 -20.57 19.05
CA VAL A 629 -36.58 -20.12 19.87
C VAL A 629 -37.58 -21.23 20.15
N ALA A 630 -37.79 -22.19 19.22
CA ALA A 630 -38.63 -23.35 19.45
C ALA A 630 -38.04 -24.25 20.56
N LEU A 631 -36.74 -24.52 20.55
CA LEU A 631 -36.07 -25.26 21.62
C LEU A 631 -36.19 -24.57 22.98
N LEU A 632 -36.02 -23.23 23.01
CA LEU A 632 -36.21 -22.45 24.27
C LEU A 632 -37.65 -22.51 24.81
N ARG A 633 -38.63 -22.75 23.96
CA ARG A 633 -40.04 -22.95 24.33
C ARG A 633 -40.38 -24.41 24.68
N GLY A 634 -39.40 -25.30 24.56
CA GLY A 634 -39.60 -26.73 24.77
C GLY A 634 -40.26 -27.49 23.60
N GLU A 635 -40.34 -26.85 22.42
CA GLU A 635 -40.97 -27.42 21.22
C GLU A 635 -39.88 -28.16 20.41
N THR A 636 -39.37 -29.28 20.99
CA THR A 636 -38.19 -29.99 20.50
C THR A 636 -38.27 -30.40 19.03
N GLU A 637 -39.42 -30.99 18.61
CA GLU A 637 -39.58 -31.44 17.21
C GLU A 637 -39.63 -30.27 16.21
N SER A 638 -40.31 -29.17 16.58
CA SER A 638 -40.32 -27.95 15.75
C SER A 638 -38.91 -27.37 15.63
N GLY A 639 -38.16 -27.36 16.75
CA GLY A 639 -36.80 -26.90 16.79
C GLY A 639 -35.88 -27.72 15.89
N ARG A 640 -35.95 -29.04 16.02
CA ARG A 640 -35.20 -29.97 15.18
C ARG A 640 -35.47 -29.75 13.68
N LYS A 641 -36.73 -29.62 13.28
CA LYS A 641 -37.14 -29.40 11.88
C LYS A 641 -36.60 -28.07 11.35
N ALA A 642 -36.67 -27.01 12.11
CA ALA A 642 -36.20 -25.69 11.70
C ALA A 642 -34.65 -25.65 11.55
N LEU A 643 -33.92 -26.28 12.51
CA LEU A 643 -32.46 -26.41 12.42
C LEU A 643 -32.02 -27.29 11.23
N SER A 644 -32.73 -28.41 10.96
CA SER A 644 -32.47 -29.22 9.77
C SER A 644 -32.71 -28.40 8.51
N ARG A 645 -33.75 -27.57 8.48
CA ARG A 645 -34.01 -26.67 7.35
C ARG A 645 -32.90 -25.62 7.18
N ALA A 646 -32.37 -25.08 8.27
CA ALA A 646 -31.24 -24.15 8.20
C ALA A 646 -30.02 -24.80 7.55
N ILE A 647 -29.70 -26.04 7.89
CA ILE A 647 -28.59 -26.81 7.29
C ILE A 647 -28.86 -27.14 5.82
N GLU A 648 -30.10 -27.45 5.43
CA GLU A 648 -30.48 -27.66 4.02
C GLU A 648 -30.29 -26.40 3.18
N LEU A 649 -30.57 -25.22 3.74
CA LEU A 649 -30.42 -23.92 3.07
C LEU A 649 -28.95 -23.51 2.97
N ASP A 650 -28.19 -23.76 4.01
CA ASP A 650 -26.74 -23.50 4.05
C ASP A 650 -26.03 -24.61 4.81
N GLY A 651 -25.40 -25.54 4.08
CA GLY A 651 -24.63 -26.64 4.67
C GLY A 651 -23.45 -26.17 5.54
N ARG A 652 -23.07 -24.89 5.47
CA ARG A 652 -22.04 -24.27 6.30
C ARG A 652 -22.60 -23.56 7.56
N ASN A 653 -23.89 -23.68 7.84
CA ASN A 653 -24.46 -23.14 9.07
C ASN A 653 -24.03 -23.99 10.29
N VAL A 654 -22.83 -23.69 10.78
CA VAL A 654 -22.20 -24.40 11.91
C VAL A 654 -23.05 -24.28 13.18
N THR A 655 -23.69 -23.14 13.42
CA THR A 655 -24.51 -22.92 14.62
C THR A 655 -25.69 -23.90 14.66
N ALA A 656 -26.40 -24.05 13.55
CA ALA A 656 -27.49 -24.99 13.44
C ALA A 656 -27.04 -26.46 13.63
N GLN A 657 -25.88 -26.81 13.06
CA GLN A 657 -25.29 -28.15 13.21
C GLN A 657 -24.90 -28.43 14.65
N LEU A 658 -24.21 -27.48 15.33
CA LEU A 658 -23.84 -27.63 16.75
C LEU A 658 -25.06 -27.73 17.65
N THR A 659 -26.08 -26.90 17.42
CA THR A 659 -27.31 -26.94 18.21
C THR A 659 -28.05 -28.29 18.06
N LEU A 660 -28.09 -28.87 16.86
CA LEU A 660 -28.62 -30.21 16.64
C LEU A 660 -27.77 -31.30 17.29
N ALA A 661 -26.44 -31.17 17.24
CA ALA A 661 -25.55 -32.10 17.91
C ALA A 661 -25.73 -32.08 19.44
N GLU A 662 -25.89 -30.89 20.04
CA GLU A 662 -26.20 -30.74 21.47
C GLU A 662 -27.57 -31.34 21.83
N LEU A 663 -28.56 -31.17 20.93
CA LEU A 663 -29.85 -31.78 21.12
C LEU A 663 -29.76 -33.31 21.11
N ALA A 664 -29.05 -33.90 20.15
CA ALA A 664 -28.81 -35.34 20.08
C ALA A 664 -28.06 -35.86 21.34
N GLN A 665 -27.10 -35.10 21.86
CA GLN A 665 -26.40 -35.43 23.09
C GLN A 665 -27.38 -35.48 24.30
N ARG A 666 -28.25 -34.47 24.44
CA ARG A 666 -29.26 -34.43 25.53
C ARG A 666 -30.26 -35.58 25.43
N GLU A 667 -30.57 -36.05 24.24
CA GLU A 667 -31.44 -37.20 23.97
C GLU A 667 -30.74 -38.55 24.15
N GLY A 668 -29.42 -38.57 24.42
CA GLY A 668 -28.64 -39.80 24.57
C GLY A 668 -28.41 -40.54 23.25
N LYS A 669 -28.28 -39.80 22.14
CA LYS A 669 -28.09 -40.35 20.79
C LYS A 669 -26.67 -40.04 20.24
N PRO A 670 -25.65 -40.70 20.78
CA PRO A 670 -24.25 -40.37 20.44
C PRO A 670 -23.92 -40.55 18.95
N GLU A 671 -24.44 -41.58 18.28
CA GLU A 671 -24.20 -41.81 16.88
C GLU A 671 -24.80 -40.71 15.97
N GLU A 672 -26.00 -40.20 16.36
CA GLU A 672 -26.62 -39.06 15.66
C GLU A 672 -25.76 -37.80 15.84
N MET A 673 -25.28 -37.55 17.04
CA MET A 673 -24.37 -36.43 17.35
C MET A 673 -23.10 -36.51 16.54
N ILE A 674 -22.45 -37.67 16.49
CA ILE A 674 -21.23 -37.91 15.71
C ILE A 674 -21.49 -37.60 14.24
N GLY A 675 -22.54 -38.19 13.66
CA GLY A 675 -22.86 -38.00 12.24
C GLY A 675 -23.20 -36.56 11.86
N ILE A 676 -23.74 -35.74 12.80
CA ILE A 676 -23.93 -34.29 12.57
C ILE A 676 -22.60 -33.55 12.59
N LEU A 677 -21.71 -33.83 13.54
CA LEU A 677 -20.42 -33.18 13.66
C LEU A 677 -19.47 -33.58 12.52
N GLU A 678 -19.52 -34.82 12.02
CA GLU A 678 -18.79 -35.26 10.84
C GLU A 678 -19.17 -34.41 9.60
N ARG A 679 -20.48 -34.29 9.34
CA ARG A 679 -20.97 -33.43 8.24
C ARG A 679 -20.60 -31.95 8.44
N ALA A 680 -20.64 -31.44 9.67
CA ALA A 680 -20.18 -30.08 9.99
C ALA A 680 -18.70 -29.88 9.63
N ALA A 681 -17.85 -30.82 10.04
CA ALA A 681 -16.41 -30.79 9.75
C ALA A 681 -16.07 -31.00 8.26
N GLU A 682 -16.92 -31.68 7.51
CA GLU A 682 -16.82 -31.79 6.06
C GLU A 682 -17.25 -30.50 5.34
N SER A 683 -18.28 -29.83 5.81
CA SER A 683 -18.81 -28.60 5.21
C SER A 683 -17.90 -27.39 5.45
N VAL A 684 -17.12 -27.39 6.56
CA VAL A 684 -16.17 -26.33 6.93
C VAL A 684 -14.83 -26.97 7.32
N PRO A 685 -14.09 -27.56 6.37
CA PRO A 685 -12.88 -28.33 6.63
C PRO A 685 -11.72 -27.49 7.20
N GLU A 686 -11.79 -26.17 7.05
CA GLU A 686 -10.85 -25.20 7.59
C GLU A 686 -11.08 -24.84 9.07
N SER A 687 -12.16 -25.34 9.69
CA SER A 687 -12.48 -25.04 11.08
C SER A 687 -11.76 -25.96 12.06
N ALA A 688 -10.72 -25.42 12.70
CA ALA A 688 -9.99 -26.12 13.75
C ALA A 688 -10.89 -26.45 14.98
N ASP A 689 -11.84 -25.57 15.31
CA ASP A 689 -12.80 -25.79 16.41
C ASP A 689 -13.73 -26.99 16.16
N LEU A 690 -14.25 -27.11 14.94
CA LEU A 690 -15.09 -28.27 14.59
C LEU A 690 -14.31 -29.58 14.65
N GLN A 691 -13.07 -29.62 14.15
CA GLN A 691 -12.21 -30.79 14.23
C GLN A 691 -11.89 -31.16 15.68
N TYR A 692 -11.66 -30.16 16.53
CA TYR A 692 -11.45 -30.36 17.97
C TYR A 692 -12.70 -30.90 18.66
N ARG A 693 -13.90 -30.35 18.43
CA ARG A 693 -15.17 -30.84 18.99
C ARG A 693 -15.47 -32.27 18.55
N LEU A 694 -15.28 -32.56 17.29
CA LEU A 694 -15.45 -33.92 16.74
C LEU A 694 -14.47 -34.90 17.41
N ALA A 695 -13.20 -34.51 17.62
CA ALA A 695 -12.21 -35.32 18.32
C ALA A 695 -12.64 -35.65 19.77
N VAL A 696 -13.11 -34.63 20.51
CA VAL A 696 -13.62 -34.84 21.89
C VAL A 696 -14.79 -35.80 21.91
N VAL A 697 -15.71 -35.69 20.95
CA VAL A 697 -16.89 -36.58 20.89
C VAL A 697 -16.49 -37.99 20.51
N TYR A 698 -15.53 -38.18 19.58
CA TYR A 698 -14.97 -39.49 19.28
C TYR A 698 -14.31 -40.14 20.50
N GLU A 699 -13.53 -39.37 21.26
CA GLU A 699 -12.88 -39.85 22.48
C GLU A 699 -13.91 -40.31 23.53
N GLN A 700 -14.96 -39.50 23.78
CA GLN A 700 -16.05 -39.83 24.71
C GLN A 700 -16.83 -41.09 24.32
N ASN A 701 -16.78 -41.50 23.05
CA ASN A 701 -17.45 -42.68 22.52
C ASN A 701 -16.48 -43.83 22.17
N ASP A 702 -15.30 -43.87 22.79
CA ASP A 702 -14.23 -44.87 22.58
C ASP A 702 -13.72 -45.04 21.15
N ARG A 703 -14.02 -44.07 20.23
CA ARG A 703 -13.48 -44.05 18.85
C ARG A 703 -12.09 -43.42 18.80
N ARG A 704 -11.12 -44.03 19.51
CA ARG A 704 -9.78 -43.46 19.77
C ARG A 704 -9.01 -43.13 18.50
N ALA A 705 -9.02 -44.01 17.48
CA ALA A 705 -8.30 -43.77 16.23
C ALA A 705 -8.86 -42.54 15.48
N ASP A 706 -10.17 -42.38 15.45
CA ASP A 706 -10.83 -41.23 14.83
C ASP A 706 -10.55 -39.95 15.61
N ALA A 707 -10.55 -40.03 16.96
CA ALA A 707 -10.19 -38.91 17.86
C ALA A 707 -8.75 -38.41 17.58
N ILE A 708 -7.78 -39.34 17.52
CA ILE A 708 -6.37 -38.97 17.20
C ILE A 708 -6.32 -38.22 15.86
N THR A 709 -6.95 -38.78 14.81
CA THR A 709 -6.95 -38.15 13.46
C THR A 709 -7.58 -36.74 13.48
N ALA A 710 -8.66 -36.56 14.20
CA ALA A 710 -9.36 -35.29 14.29
C ALA A 710 -8.57 -34.26 15.11
N TYR A 711 -7.93 -34.66 16.24
CA TYR A 711 -7.03 -33.79 17.00
C TYR A 711 -5.83 -33.35 16.15
N GLU A 712 -5.20 -34.25 15.39
CA GLU A 712 -4.09 -33.91 14.48
C GLU A 712 -4.52 -32.87 13.43
N LYS A 713 -5.71 -33.04 12.85
CA LYS A 713 -6.26 -32.05 11.90
C LYS A 713 -6.50 -30.70 12.57
N ALA A 714 -7.06 -30.70 13.79
CA ALA A 714 -7.30 -29.49 14.54
C ALA A 714 -6.01 -28.71 14.82
N ILE A 715 -4.95 -29.40 15.26
CA ILE A 715 -3.63 -28.83 15.54
C ILE A 715 -2.96 -28.32 14.24
N LYS A 716 -3.12 -29.07 13.13
CA LYS A 716 -2.61 -28.63 11.83
C LYS A 716 -3.26 -27.36 11.33
N LEU A 717 -4.57 -27.16 11.59
CA LEU A 717 -5.32 -25.97 11.22
C LEU A 717 -5.03 -24.80 12.14
N ASN A 718 -4.85 -25.06 13.43
CA ASN A 718 -4.49 -24.07 14.44
C ASN A 718 -3.51 -24.67 15.46
N ASN A 719 -2.24 -24.31 15.34
CA ASN A 719 -1.20 -24.81 16.22
C ASN A 719 -1.26 -24.23 17.65
N ASP A 720 -2.10 -23.23 17.91
CA ASP A 720 -2.25 -22.64 19.24
C ASP A 720 -3.35 -23.31 20.07
N LEU A 721 -3.95 -24.40 19.59
CA LEU A 721 -4.95 -25.17 20.32
C LEU A 721 -4.30 -26.05 21.41
N ALA A 722 -3.92 -25.43 22.53
CA ALA A 722 -3.29 -26.10 23.66
C ALA A 722 -4.09 -27.31 24.18
N MET A 723 -5.43 -27.18 24.26
CA MET A 723 -6.31 -28.28 24.72
C MET A 723 -6.28 -29.48 23.75
N ALA A 724 -6.21 -29.24 22.43
CA ALA A 724 -6.11 -30.33 21.47
C ALA A 724 -4.77 -31.06 21.59
N LYS A 725 -3.68 -30.33 21.79
CA LYS A 725 -2.36 -30.92 22.05
C LYS A 725 -2.35 -31.76 23.33
N ASN A 726 -2.93 -31.24 24.39
CA ASN A 726 -3.07 -31.93 25.67
C ASN A 726 -3.82 -33.26 25.51
N ASN A 727 -5.00 -33.22 24.93
CA ASN A 727 -5.85 -34.40 24.79
C ASN A 727 -5.22 -35.44 23.85
N LEU A 728 -4.61 -34.98 22.74
CA LEU A 728 -3.88 -35.88 21.83
C LEU A 728 -2.70 -36.55 22.53
N ALA A 729 -1.91 -35.80 23.31
CA ALA A 729 -0.77 -36.34 24.06
C ALA A 729 -1.23 -37.42 25.08
N TYR A 730 -2.29 -37.14 25.80
CA TYR A 730 -2.87 -38.10 26.74
C TYR A 730 -3.35 -39.37 26.01
N LEU A 731 -4.12 -39.20 24.95
CA LEU A 731 -4.68 -40.33 24.20
C LEU A 731 -3.58 -41.18 23.55
N MET A 732 -2.49 -40.56 23.03
CA MET A 732 -1.32 -41.26 22.49
C MET A 732 -0.60 -42.07 23.60
N ALA A 733 -0.46 -41.51 24.80
CA ALA A 733 0.18 -42.18 25.93
C ALA A 733 -0.66 -43.38 26.44
N GLU A 734 -1.99 -43.29 26.44
CA GLU A 734 -2.90 -44.36 26.80
C GLU A 734 -2.97 -45.47 25.73
N SER A 735 -2.87 -45.11 24.46
CA SER A 735 -2.98 -46.05 23.33
C SER A 735 -1.65 -46.75 23.02
N GLY A 736 -0.57 -46.46 23.72
CA GLY A 736 0.78 -46.98 23.42
C GLY A 736 1.36 -46.49 22.11
N GLY A 737 1.00 -45.26 21.72
CA GLY A 737 1.49 -44.60 20.50
C GLY A 737 2.91 -44.03 20.66
N ASP A 738 3.27 -43.09 19.76
CA ASP A 738 4.56 -42.41 19.80
C ASP A 738 4.70 -41.53 21.05
N LEU A 739 5.38 -42.05 22.09
CA LEU A 739 5.59 -41.35 23.34
C LEU A 739 6.54 -40.16 23.25
N ASP A 740 7.40 -40.08 22.21
CA ASP A 740 8.24 -38.91 21.99
C ASP A 740 7.40 -37.76 21.45
N ARG A 741 6.53 -38.07 20.50
CA ARG A 741 5.55 -37.08 19.99
C ARG A 741 4.55 -36.64 21.06
N ALA A 742 4.05 -37.59 21.86
CA ALA A 742 3.17 -37.28 23.00
C ALA A 742 3.85 -36.32 24.00
N LEU A 743 5.15 -36.53 24.30
CA LEU A 743 5.89 -35.65 25.18
C LEU A 743 6.02 -34.24 24.61
N GLU A 744 6.36 -34.12 23.32
CA GLU A 744 6.46 -32.82 22.67
C GLU A 744 5.14 -32.04 22.75
N LEU A 745 4.01 -32.70 22.44
CA LEU A 745 2.68 -32.09 22.51
C LEU A 745 2.30 -31.71 23.94
N ALA A 746 2.56 -32.57 24.93
CA ALA A 746 2.28 -32.30 26.33
C ALA A 746 3.11 -31.12 26.87
N GLN A 747 4.38 -31.00 26.47
CA GLN A 747 5.25 -29.85 26.80
C GLN A 747 4.71 -28.57 26.20
N GLN A 748 4.37 -28.56 24.90
CA GLN A 748 3.77 -27.40 24.24
C GLN A 748 2.45 -26.99 24.90
N ALA A 749 1.59 -27.95 25.27
CA ALA A 749 0.34 -27.67 25.97
C ALA A 749 0.59 -27.05 27.33
N LYS A 750 1.56 -27.58 28.09
CA LYS A 750 1.94 -27.03 29.40
C LYS A 750 2.55 -25.64 29.32
N GLU A 751 3.35 -25.36 28.29
CA GLU A 751 3.87 -24.01 28.03
C GLU A 751 2.77 -23.00 27.73
N GLN A 752 1.77 -23.41 26.93
CA GLN A 752 0.62 -22.56 26.58
C GLN A 752 -0.40 -22.41 27.72
N MET A 753 -0.50 -23.41 28.61
CA MET A 753 -1.39 -23.44 29.76
C MET A 753 -0.61 -23.73 31.07
N PRO A 754 0.25 -22.79 31.52
CA PRO A 754 1.18 -23.05 32.63
C PRO A 754 0.51 -23.33 33.98
N ASP A 755 -0.69 -22.81 34.19
CA ASP A 755 -1.43 -22.97 35.43
C ASP A 755 -2.54 -24.05 35.38
N ASP A 756 -2.68 -24.71 34.22
CA ASP A 756 -3.74 -25.74 34.05
C ASP A 756 -3.30 -27.08 34.65
N GLY A 757 -4.16 -27.64 35.53
CA GLY A 757 -3.94 -28.94 36.19
C GLY A 757 -3.96 -30.11 35.22
N ASN A 758 -4.79 -30.07 34.15
CA ASN A 758 -4.84 -31.14 33.14
C ASN A 758 -3.54 -31.19 32.33
N ALA A 759 -3.01 -30.03 31.99
CA ALA A 759 -1.74 -29.97 31.27
C ALA A 759 -0.57 -30.51 32.09
N ALA A 760 -0.58 -30.27 33.40
CA ALA A 760 0.41 -30.83 34.33
C ALA A 760 0.23 -32.35 34.49
N ASP A 761 -1.01 -32.84 34.67
CA ASP A 761 -1.32 -34.26 34.76
C ASP A 761 -0.89 -35.03 33.50
N THR A 762 -1.28 -34.52 32.31
CA THR A 762 -0.95 -35.14 31.03
C THR A 762 0.58 -35.22 30.83
N LEU A 763 1.32 -34.13 31.11
CA LEU A 763 2.77 -34.14 30.98
C LEU A 763 3.42 -35.13 31.95
N GLY A 764 2.93 -35.19 33.22
CA GLY A 764 3.39 -36.16 34.20
C GLY A 764 3.07 -37.59 33.78
N TRP A 765 1.87 -37.82 33.25
CA TRP A 765 1.44 -39.12 32.75
C TRP A 765 2.28 -39.60 31.56
N VAL A 766 2.51 -38.77 30.57
CA VAL A 766 3.37 -39.10 29.43
C VAL A 766 4.79 -39.42 29.87
N MET A 767 5.37 -38.65 30.81
CA MET A 767 6.70 -38.95 31.39
C MET A 767 6.71 -40.31 32.12
N LEU A 768 5.65 -40.64 32.83
CA LEU A 768 5.51 -41.92 33.52
C LEU A 768 5.46 -43.09 32.51
N LYS A 769 4.71 -42.96 31.44
CA LYS A 769 4.61 -43.97 30.39
C LYS A 769 5.96 -44.14 29.64
N ARG A 770 6.73 -43.06 29.49
CA ARG A 770 8.11 -43.11 28.96
C ARG A 770 9.13 -43.76 29.92
N GLY A 771 8.75 -44.09 31.15
CA GLY A 771 9.61 -44.69 32.11
C GLY A 771 10.53 -43.73 32.89
N VAL A 772 10.12 -42.47 33.06
CA VAL A 772 10.81 -41.43 33.84
C VAL A 772 9.96 -41.02 35.05
N PRO A 773 9.74 -41.96 36.04
CA PRO A 773 8.80 -41.70 37.12
C PRO A 773 9.24 -40.58 38.07
N SER A 774 10.54 -40.37 38.29
CA SER A 774 11.04 -39.27 39.11
C SER A 774 10.66 -37.89 38.60
N ALA A 775 10.67 -37.65 37.27
CA ALA A 775 10.21 -36.39 36.67
C ALA A 775 8.67 -36.29 36.66
N ALA A 776 7.96 -37.43 36.45
CA ALA A 776 6.52 -37.48 36.43
C ALA A 776 5.89 -37.05 37.78
N ILE A 777 6.52 -37.47 38.93
CA ILE A 777 6.02 -37.12 40.25
C ILE A 777 5.88 -35.60 40.43
N GLY A 778 6.88 -34.80 40.03
CA GLY A 778 6.79 -33.35 40.16
C GLY A 778 5.58 -32.71 39.46
N TYR A 779 5.31 -33.09 38.22
CA TYR A 779 4.15 -32.59 37.47
C TYR A 779 2.81 -33.11 38.01
N LEU A 780 2.77 -34.37 38.45
CA LEU A 780 1.54 -34.94 39.03
C LEU A 780 1.26 -34.35 40.44
N GLU A 781 2.25 -34.02 41.23
CA GLU A 781 2.08 -33.25 42.48
C GLU A 781 1.58 -31.83 42.21
N GLU A 782 2.08 -31.17 41.18
CA GLU A 782 1.58 -29.88 40.72
C GLU A 782 0.10 -30.01 40.31
N ALA A 783 -0.25 -30.97 39.44
CA ALA A 783 -1.62 -31.22 39.02
C ALA A 783 -2.56 -31.42 40.19
N ARG A 784 -2.21 -32.28 41.14
CA ARG A 784 -2.95 -32.51 42.37
C ARG A 784 -3.23 -31.22 43.15
N GLY A 785 -2.25 -30.32 43.20
CA GLY A 785 -2.38 -29.03 43.90
C GLY A 785 -3.24 -28.01 43.17
N ARG A 786 -3.36 -28.10 41.82
CA ARG A 786 -4.15 -27.18 41.00
C ARG A 786 -5.68 -27.46 41.05
N PHE A 787 -6.09 -28.72 41.22
CA PHE A 787 -7.49 -29.06 41.25
C PHE A 787 -8.16 -28.81 42.63
N PRO A 788 -9.41 -28.30 42.64
CA PRO A 788 -10.19 -28.17 43.88
C PRO A 788 -10.37 -29.51 44.58
N GLN A 789 -10.42 -29.50 45.90
CA GLN A 789 -10.57 -30.73 46.70
C GLN A 789 -11.92 -31.42 46.56
N ASP A 790 -12.94 -30.68 46.13
CA ASP A 790 -14.31 -31.18 45.84
C ASP A 790 -14.46 -31.71 44.41
N ALA A 791 -13.46 -31.53 43.53
CA ALA A 791 -13.42 -32.12 42.20
C ALA A 791 -13.03 -33.61 42.26
N HIS A 792 -13.94 -34.42 42.80
CA HIS A 792 -13.66 -35.81 43.21
C HIS A 792 -13.11 -36.71 42.12
N GLU A 793 -13.63 -36.59 40.88
CA GLU A 793 -13.20 -37.39 39.74
C GLU A 793 -11.74 -37.08 39.38
N VAL A 794 -11.44 -35.83 39.10
CA VAL A 794 -10.09 -35.38 38.67
C VAL A 794 -9.04 -35.63 39.78
N GLN A 795 -9.41 -35.33 41.05
CA GLN A 795 -8.57 -35.63 42.19
C GLN A 795 -8.28 -37.12 42.33
N GLY A 796 -9.30 -38.00 42.07
CA GLY A 796 -9.14 -39.45 42.09
C GLY A 796 -8.19 -39.95 41.00
N ILE A 797 -8.33 -39.46 39.77
CA ILE A 797 -7.50 -39.80 38.61
C ILE A 797 -6.04 -39.39 38.84
N VAL A 798 -5.81 -38.10 39.17
CA VAL A 798 -4.44 -37.58 39.36
C VAL A 798 -3.72 -38.31 40.49
N ARG A 799 -4.42 -38.66 41.57
CA ARG A 799 -3.85 -39.43 42.67
C ARG A 799 -3.52 -40.87 42.28
N ASN A 800 -4.33 -41.48 41.40
CA ASN A 800 -4.01 -42.79 40.84
C ASN A 800 -2.78 -42.75 39.96
N HIS A 801 -2.63 -41.73 39.09
CA HIS A 801 -1.42 -41.50 38.29
C HIS A 801 -0.18 -41.24 39.17
N LEU A 802 -0.32 -40.44 40.23
CA LEU A 802 0.76 -40.15 41.17
C LEU A 802 1.15 -41.41 41.99
N ALA A 803 0.18 -42.25 42.40
CA ALA A 803 0.42 -43.48 43.06
C ALA A 803 1.20 -44.47 42.18
N GLU A 804 0.87 -44.53 40.86
CA GLU A 804 1.64 -45.36 39.90
C GLU A 804 3.07 -44.82 39.73
N ALA A 805 3.23 -43.46 39.66
CA ALA A 805 4.56 -42.87 39.59
C ALA A 805 5.42 -43.18 40.79
N TYR A 806 4.86 -43.10 42.01
CA TYR A 806 5.59 -43.49 43.24
C TYR A 806 5.90 -44.98 43.26
N GLU A 807 4.98 -45.85 42.84
CA GLU A 807 5.28 -47.32 42.75
C GLU A 807 6.47 -47.58 41.81
N LYS A 808 6.46 -46.99 40.60
CA LYS A 808 7.56 -47.15 39.64
C LYS A 808 8.87 -46.47 40.10
N ASN A 809 8.78 -45.45 40.95
CA ASN A 809 9.92 -44.79 41.57
C ASN A 809 10.44 -45.49 42.84
N GLN A 810 9.91 -46.65 43.15
CA GLN A 810 10.28 -47.45 44.31
C GLN A 810 9.95 -46.77 45.69
N GLU A 811 8.87 -46.03 45.75
CA GLU A 811 8.35 -45.36 46.96
C GLU A 811 7.00 -45.95 47.40
N PRO A 812 6.96 -47.23 47.88
CA PRO A 812 5.70 -47.94 48.08
C PRO A 812 4.79 -47.32 49.14
N ASP A 813 5.32 -46.74 50.20
CA ASP A 813 4.51 -46.10 51.25
C ASP A 813 3.72 -44.87 50.69
N LYS A 814 4.34 -44.08 49.84
CA LYS A 814 3.67 -42.94 49.19
C LYS A 814 2.66 -43.43 48.18
N ALA A 815 2.99 -44.46 47.42
CA ALA A 815 2.08 -45.08 46.48
C ALA A 815 0.80 -45.58 47.14
N ILE A 816 0.94 -46.27 48.27
CA ILE A 816 -0.21 -46.74 49.10
C ILE A 816 -1.03 -45.56 49.60
N THR A 817 -0.36 -44.50 50.07
CA THR A 817 -1.02 -43.32 50.63
C THR A 817 -1.90 -42.63 49.57
N GLU A 818 -1.37 -42.36 48.34
CA GLU A 818 -2.13 -41.72 47.26
C GLU A 818 -3.21 -42.67 46.71
N SER A 819 -2.95 -43.98 46.61
CA SER A 819 -3.96 -44.97 46.26
C SER A 819 -5.17 -45.00 47.23
N ARG A 820 -4.92 -44.92 48.55
CA ARG A 820 -6.04 -44.83 49.55
C ARG A 820 -6.88 -43.61 49.33
N LYS A 821 -6.29 -42.45 49.09
CA LYS A 821 -7.00 -41.20 48.83
C LYS A 821 -7.79 -41.25 47.50
N SER A 822 -7.22 -41.86 46.48
CA SER A 822 -7.90 -42.08 45.20
C SER A 822 -9.19 -42.88 45.44
N ILE A 823 -9.13 -44.01 46.20
CA ILE A 823 -10.28 -44.83 46.57
C ILE A 823 -11.35 -44.02 47.36
N GLU A 824 -10.92 -43.15 48.30
CA GLU A 824 -11.82 -42.28 49.05
C GLU A 824 -12.63 -41.35 48.14
N PHE A 825 -11.97 -40.77 47.11
CA PHE A 825 -12.64 -39.93 46.11
C PHE A 825 -13.64 -40.75 45.28
N GLY A 826 -13.27 -41.95 44.81
CA GLY A 826 -14.18 -42.84 44.08
C GLY A 826 -15.41 -43.22 44.89
N ALA A 827 -15.21 -43.60 46.20
CA ALA A 827 -16.32 -43.87 47.10
C ALA A 827 -17.23 -42.65 47.32
N SER A 828 -16.63 -41.43 47.38
CA SER A 828 -17.43 -40.22 47.53
C SER A 828 -18.29 -39.93 46.30
N MET A 829 -17.79 -40.19 45.09
CA MET A 829 -18.54 -40.08 43.85
C MET A 829 -19.71 -41.06 43.79
N VAL A 830 -19.48 -42.30 44.09
CA VAL A 830 -20.53 -43.34 44.13
C VAL A 830 -21.61 -42.97 45.16
N ALA A 831 -21.20 -42.52 46.36
CA ALA A 831 -22.13 -42.06 47.39
C ALA A 831 -22.95 -40.81 46.97
N ALA A 832 -22.35 -39.86 46.29
CA ALA A 832 -23.02 -38.68 45.79
C ALA A 832 -24.02 -39.04 44.67
N ALA A 833 -23.69 -39.94 43.75
CA ALA A 833 -24.56 -40.45 42.71
C ALA A 833 -25.77 -41.17 43.31
N LYS A 834 -25.54 -42.03 44.32
CA LYS A 834 -26.60 -42.74 45.03
C LYS A 834 -27.59 -41.79 45.69
N LYS A 835 -27.12 -40.72 46.32
CA LYS A 835 -28.01 -39.67 46.90
C LYS A 835 -28.88 -38.96 45.85
N ARG A 836 -28.45 -38.93 44.61
CA ARG A 836 -29.22 -38.35 43.45
C ARG A 836 -30.11 -39.40 42.76
N GLY A 837 -30.12 -40.65 43.25
CA GLY A 837 -30.91 -41.75 42.68
C GLY A 837 -30.25 -42.35 41.41
N VAL A 838 -28.99 -42.06 41.18
CA VAL A 838 -28.20 -42.58 40.05
C VAL A 838 -27.31 -43.72 40.53
N THR A 839 -27.30 -44.84 39.82
CA THR A 839 -26.37 -45.94 40.06
C THR A 839 -25.07 -45.63 39.28
N LEU A 840 -23.98 -45.44 40.01
CA LEU A 840 -22.65 -45.25 39.45
C LEU A 840 -21.80 -46.45 39.89
N GLU A 841 -21.17 -47.11 38.93
CA GLU A 841 -20.17 -48.17 39.23
C GLU A 841 -18.89 -47.52 39.78
N GLU A 842 -18.09 -48.33 40.49
CA GLU A 842 -16.79 -47.88 41.01
C GLU A 842 -15.88 -47.49 39.83
N PRO A 843 -15.28 -46.31 39.82
CA PRO A 843 -14.40 -45.89 38.73
C PRO A 843 -13.18 -46.82 38.58
N SER A 844 -12.73 -47.07 37.33
CA SER A 844 -11.61 -47.96 36.99
C SER A 844 -10.33 -47.60 37.75
N TRP A 845 -10.02 -46.32 37.86
CA TRP A 845 -8.85 -45.83 38.59
C TRP A 845 -8.92 -46.11 40.13
N SER A 846 -10.12 -46.20 40.71
CA SER A 846 -10.35 -46.62 42.11
C SER A 846 -10.09 -48.10 42.27
N VAL A 847 -10.51 -48.92 41.31
CA VAL A 847 -10.26 -50.38 41.28
C VAL A 847 -8.76 -50.64 41.14
N GLU A 848 -8.08 -49.93 40.21
CA GLU A 848 -6.62 -50.01 40.01
C GLU A 848 -5.86 -49.64 41.28
N ALA A 849 -6.25 -48.56 41.96
CA ALA A 849 -5.65 -48.11 43.21
C ALA A 849 -5.79 -49.18 44.29
N ARG A 850 -6.94 -49.92 44.37
CA ARG A 850 -7.13 -51.04 45.32
C ARG A 850 -6.24 -52.21 45.01
N GLN A 851 -6.12 -52.61 43.76
CA GLN A 851 -5.24 -53.68 43.31
C GLN A 851 -3.77 -53.34 43.59
N ARG A 852 -3.38 -52.07 43.47
CA ARG A 852 -2.03 -51.58 43.77
C ARG A 852 -1.73 -51.73 45.26
N ILE A 853 -2.66 -51.40 46.16
CA ILE A 853 -2.50 -51.59 47.62
C ILE A 853 -2.34 -53.05 47.95
N GLU A 854 -3.13 -53.98 47.42
CA GLU A 854 -3.06 -55.38 47.60
C GLU A 854 -1.68 -55.93 47.18
N ARG A 855 -1.21 -55.51 46.00
CA ARG A 855 0.09 -55.95 45.47
C ARG A 855 1.27 -55.47 46.30
N LEU A 856 1.30 -54.22 46.73
CA LEU A 856 2.36 -53.60 47.49
C LEU A 856 2.31 -54.03 48.96
N GLY A 857 1.14 -54.28 49.56
CA GLY A 857 0.96 -54.79 50.93
C GLY A 857 1.33 -56.26 51.07
N ALA A 858 1.35 -57.02 49.97
CA ALA A 858 1.81 -58.43 50.00
C ALA A 858 3.34 -58.59 49.86
N GLN A 859 4.05 -57.54 49.50
CA GLN A 859 5.50 -57.50 49.32
C GLN A 859 6.26 -56.96 50.55
N GLY A 860 5.57 -56.39 51.58
CA GLY A 860 6.07 -55.94 52.88
C GLY A 860 5.64 -56.86 53.95
#